data_658d6810318eefc3adf5f7eb0c17b624
#
_entry.id   658d6810318eefc3adf5f7eb0c17b624
#
_cell.length_a   1.000
_cell.length_b   1.000
_cell.length_c   1.000
_cell.angle_alpha   90.00
_cell.angle_beta   90.00
_cell.angle_gamma   90.00
#
_symmetry.space_group_name_H-M   'P 1'
#
loop_
_entity.id
_entity.type
_entity.pdbx_description
1 polymer ?
#
loop_
_entity_poly.entity_id
_entity_poly.type
_entity_poly.pdbx_seq_one_letter_code
_entity_poly.pdbx_strand_id
1 'polypeptide(L)'
;MEKTQYDADSITVLEGLEAVRKRPGMYIGGVGTKGLNHLIYEIVDNSVDEHLAGECSLIWVTLEADGSCTVKDNGRGIPVEMHKKGVSAERIVLSTLHAGGKFDNNSYKTSGGLHGVGSSVVNALSERLDIEIYKNGKIHHDAYERGIPVVPLSEGLLPVTGRTKERGTRINFLPDPEIFEKTRFKAEWLKSRLHETAYLNPGLTIYYENKRPGEEEQEAFAEPEGIVAYVRELNSAKTPIHDPIYFKGVSEQIEVEAAFQFVDAFEENVLGFCNNIFTQEGGTHLAGFKTRFTTMINGYARELGILKEKDSNFTGADTRNGMTAVIAVKHPDPIFEGQTKTKLASADCTKAVTNVSGDELSLYFDRNLEVLKAIIACAEKSAKIRRAEEKAKTNMLSKSRFSFDSNGKLANCESREAEKCEIFIVEGDSAGGSAKMGRNRRYQAILPIRGKILNVEKASMDKVLANAEIKTMINAFGCGFSEGYGNDFDISRLRYHKIVLMTDADVDGSHIDTLLLTFLYRFMPELITNGHVYIAMPPLYKVIPKKGEEEYLYDEKALERYRKSHRGEFTLQRFKGLGEMDAEQLWETTLNPENRVLKRVEIEDARMASEITEMLMGSDVPPRRRFIYEHADEAEIDA
;
A
#
# COMPACT_ATOMS: atom_id res chain seq x y z
N MET A 1 32.41 -22.16 19.57
CA MET A 1 31.91 -20.85 19.10
C MET A 1 32.89 -19.81 19.61
N GLU A 2 33.76 -19.33 18.76
CA GLU A 2 34.63 -18.20 19.07
C GLU A 2 33.75 -16.97 19.31
N LYS A 3 33.94 -16.35 20.47
CA LYS A 3 33.31 -15.06 20.75
C LYS A 3 33.95 -14.04 19.82
N THR A 4 33.25 -13.61 18.78
CA THR A 4 33.63 -12.42 18.00
C THR A 4 33.71 -11.25 18.97
N GLN A 5 34.91 -10.75 19.23
CA GLN A 5 35.15 -9.61 20.09
C GLN A 5 34.66 -8.37 19.32
N TYR A 6 33.69 -7.63 19.86
CA TYR A 6 33.22 -6.37 19.30
C TYR A 6 34.23 -5.27 19.68
N ASP A 7 35.09 -4.91 18.73
CA ASP A 7 36.12 -3.91 18.89
C ASP A 7 36.08 -2.87 17.77
N ALA A 8 37.00 -1.93 17.75
CA ALA A 8 37.06 -0.86 16.76
C ALA A 8 37.21 -1.38 15.32
N ASP A 9 37.86 -2.52 15.13
CA ASP A 9 38.09 -3.15 13.83
C ASP A 9 36.80 -3.80 13.29
N SER A 10 35.82 -4.05 14.15
CA SER A 10 34.48 -4.56 13.76
C SER A 10 33.54 -3.48 13.19
N ILE A 11 33.93 -2.19 13.26
CA ILE A 11 33.15 -1.07 12.72
C ILE A 11 33.53 -0.86 11.26
N THR A 12 32.59 -1.24 10.36
CA THR A 12 32.75 -1.02 8.92
C THR A 12 32.11 0.32 8.53
N VAL A 13 32.90 1.20 7.94
CA VAL A 13 32.38 2.44 7.31
C VAL A 13 32.06 2.15 5.85
N LEU A 14 30.82 2.36 5.45
CA LEU A 14 30.38 2.25 4.06
C LEU A 14 30.37 3.64 3.44
N GLU A 15 31.06 3.82 2.32
CA GLU A 15 31.14 5.09 1.61
C GLU A 15 30.34 5.06 0.29
N GLY A 16 29.75 6.20 -0.06
CA GLY A 16 29.11 6.40 -1.37
C GLY A 16 27.97 5.42 -1.67
N LEU A 17 27.93 4.91 -2.90
CA LEU A 17 26.85 4.05 -3.40
C LEU A 17 26.91 2.61 -2.85
N GLU A 18 28.03 2.19 -2.26
CA GLU A 18 28.14 0.87 -1.63
C GLU A 18 27.18 0.72 -0.43
N ALA A 19 26.95 1.82 0.31
CA ALA A 19 25.98 1.84 1.41
C ALA A 19 24.56 1.55 0.92
N VAL A 20 24.19 2.08 -0.25
CA VAL A 20 22.87 1.84 -0.88
C VAL A 20 22.73 0.37 -1.26
N ARG A 21 23.73 -0.23 -1.90
CA ARG A 21 23.70 -1.63 -2.31
C ARG A 21 23.62 -2.60 -1.13
N LYS A 22 24.31 -2.30 -0.02
CA LYS A 22 24.25 -3.13 1.20
C LYS A 22 22.96 -2.99 2.00
N ARG A 23 22.27 -1.85 1.94
CA ARG A 23 21.05 -1.55 2.70
C ARG A 23 19.98 -0.86 1.84
N PRO A 24 19.56 -1.48 0.72
CA PRO A 24 18.63 -0.87 -0.22
C PRO A 24 17.28 -0.49 0.42
N GLY A 25 16.81 -1.29 1.38
CA GLY A 25 15.55 -1.04 2.08
C GLY A 25 15.47 0.32 2.79
N MET A 26 16.61 0.92 3.17
CA MET A 26 16.64 2.27 3.77
C MET A 26 16.26 3.37 2.77
N TYR A 27 16.45 3.13 1.46
CA TYR A 27 16.27 4.12 0.40
C TYR A 27 14.99 3.90 -0.41
N ILE A 28 14.63 2.63 -0.65
CA ILE A 28 13.47 2.25 -1.49
C ILE A 28 12.39 1.48 -0.73
N GLY A 29 12.48 1.39 0.61
CA GLY A 29 11.50 0.72 1.48
C GLY A 29 11.55 -0.80 1.47
N GLY A 30 12.30 -1.43 0.56
CA GLY A 30 12.46 -2.88 0.46
C GLY A 30 12.93 -3.33 -0.92
N VAL A 31 13.23 -4.62 -1.09
CA VAL A 31 13.74 -5.21 -2.34
C VAL A 31 12.67 -6.04 -3.09
N GLY A 32 11.42 -6.00 -2.63
CA GLY A 32 10.28 -6.61 -3.31
C GLY A 32 9.76 -5.78 -4.48
N THR A 33 8.63 -6.17 -5.04
CA THR A 33 8.00 -5.52 -6.21
C THR A 33 7.77 -4.01 -6.01
N LYS A 34 7.41 -3.58 -4.79
CA LYS A 34 7.20 -2.16 -4.45
C LYS A 34 8.51 -1.37 -4.59
N GLY A 35 9.59 -1.83 -3.97
CA GLY A 35 10.91 -1.19 -4.08
C GLY A 35 11.46 -1.23 -5.50
N LEU A 36 11.18 -2.28 -6.27
CA LEU A 36 11.56 -2.37 -7.67
C LEU A 36 10.87 -1.28 -8.52
N ASN A 37 9.54 -1.16 -8.43
CA ASN A 37 8.80 -0.12 -9.17
C ASN A 37 9.18 1.29 -8.69
N HIS A 38 9.59 1.45 -7.43
CA HIS A 38 10.03 2.73 -6.88
C HIS A 38 11.23 3.33 -7.63
N LEU A 39 12.09 2.49 -8.22
CA LEU A 39 13.19 2.98 -9.09
C LEU A 39 12.65 3.81 -10.27
N ILE A 40 11.54 3.38 -10.90
CA ILE A 40 10.92 4.14 -11.99
C ILE A 40 10.36 5.45 -11.44
N TYR A 41 9.68 5.40 -10.29
CA TYR A 41 9.07 6.58 -9.67
C TYR A 41 10.10 7.66 -9.36
N GLU A 42 11.28 7.32 -8.86
CA GLU A 42 12.36 8.27 -8.58
C GLU A 42 12.83 9.02 -9.85
N ILE A 43 12.90 8.34 -10.99
CA ILE A 43 13.28 8.99 -12.26
C ILE A 43 12.12 9.82 -12.82
N VAL A 44 10.88 9.32 -12.77
CA VAL A 44 9.69 10.06 -13.21
C VAL A 44 9.49 11.31 -12.36
N ASP A 45 9.63 11.21 -11.03
CA ASP A 45 9.50 12.35 -10.12
C ASP A 45 10.53 13.46 -10.42
N ASN A 46 11.73 13.13 -10.90
CA ASN A 46 12.69 14.13 -11.37
C ASN A 46 12.19 14.88 -12.61
N SER A 47 11.54 14.20 -13.53
CA SER A 47 10.93 14.80 -14.73
C SER A 47 9.70 15.63 -14.37
N VAL A 48 8.92 15.21 -13.36
CA VAL A 48 7.80 15.97 -12.78
C VAL A 48 8.29 17.24 -12.08
N ASP A 49 9.43 17.20 -11.38
CA ASP A 49 10.03 18.41 -10.81
C ASP A 49 10.41 19.44 -11.88
N GLU A 50 10.86 19.02 -13.08
CA GLU A 50 11.03 19.91 -14.24
C GLU A 50 9.70 20.49 -14.73
N HIS A 51 8.60 19.73 -14.66
CA HIS A 51 7.26 20.25 -14.96
C HIS A 51 6.81 21.29 -13.93
N LEU A 52 7.00 21.05 -12.65
CA LEU A 52 6.70 22.00 -11.57
C LEU A 52 7.53 23.30 -11.70
N ALA A 53 8.74 23.20 -12.27
CA ALA A 53 9.55 24.37 -12.62
C ALA A 53 9.08 25.09 -13.91
N GLY A 54 8.05 24.58 -14.60
CA GLY A 54 7.52 25.13 -15.85
C GLY A 54 8.33 24.78 -17.10
N GLU A 55 9.25 23.82 -17.01
CA GLU A 55 10.23 23.52 -18.06
C GLU A 55 9.97 22.20 -18.80
N CYS A 56 9.07 21.35 -18.29
CA CYS A 56 8.72 20.06 -18.90
C CYS A 56 7.21 19.96 -19.13
N SER A 57 6.81 19.40 -20.25
CA SER A 57 5.39 19.14 -20.59
C SER A 57 5.14 17.72 -21.07
N LEU A 58 6.19 16.96 -21.41
CA LEU A 58 6.10 15.61 -21.97
C LEU A 58 7.07 14.68 -21.26
N ILE A 59 6.57 13.55 -20.81
CA ILE A 59 7.35 12.45 -20.24
C ILE A 59 7.01 11.18 -21.01
N TRP A 60 8.00 10.36 -21.33
CA TRP A 60 7.84 9.04 -21.93
C TRP A 60 8.41 8.00 -20.97
N VAL A 61 7.63 6.98 -20.66
CA VAL A 61 8.02 5.85 -19.82
C VAL A 61 7.82 4.57 -20.59
N THR A 62 8.90 3.86 -20.87
CA THR A 62 8.87 2.63 -21.67
C THR A 62 9.43 1.46 -20.87
N LEU A 63 8.64 0.39 -20.73
CA LEU A 63 9.13 -0.92 -20.30
C LEU A 63 9.68 -1.66 -21.52
N GLU A 64 10.99 -1.85 -21.55
CA GLU A 64 11.68 -2.42 -22.71
C GLU A 64 11.58 -3.97 -22.70
N ALA A 65 11.78 -4.57 -23.88
CA ALA A 65 11.71 -6.02 -24.08
C ALA A 65 12.78 -6.80 -23.28
N ASP A 66 13.92 -6.16 -22.99
CA ASP A 66 15.03 -6.75 -22.22
C ASP A 66 14.84 -6.68 -20.69
N GLY A 67 13.70 -6.11 -20.23
CA GLY A 67 13.39 -5.94 -18.81
C GLY A 67 13.89 -4.62 -18.22
N SER A 68 14.57 -3.77 -19.00
CA SER A 68 14.95 -2.41 -18.59
C SER A 68 13.76 -1.45 -18.65
N CYS A 69 13.90 -0.29 -18.03
CA CYS A 69 12.96 0.81 -18.13
C CYS A 69 13.64 2.05 -18.70
N THR A 70 12.99 2.71 -19.65
CA THR A 70 13.42 4.00 -20.20
C THR A 70 12.46 5.09 -19.73
N VAL A 71 13.00 6.15 -19.15
CA VAL A 71 12.27 7.40 -18.87
C VAL A 71 12.93 8.53 -19.64
N LYS A 72 12.15 9.27 -20.41
CA LYS A 72 12.60 10.44 -21.17
C LYS A 72 11.69 11.62 -20.86
N ASP A 73 12.26 12.82 -20.75
CA ASP A 73 11.52 14.08 -20.62
C ASP A 73 11.97 15.13 -21.64
N ASN A 74 11.19 16.20 -21.77
CA ASN A 74 11.52 17.37 -22.58
C ASN A 74 11.91 18.57 -21.72
N GLY A 75 12.43 18.36 -20.51
CA GLY A 75 12.87 19.37 -19.57
C GLY A 75 14.16 20.10 -19.99
N ARG A 76 14.84 20.77 -19.04
CA ARG A 76 16.10 21.51 -19.30
C ARG A 76 17.30 20.59 -19.54
N GLY A 77 17.20 19.33 -19.21
CA GLY A 77 18.32 18.39 -19.14
C GLY A 77 19.24 18.61 -17.94
N ILE A 78 19.74 17.53 -17.36
CA ILE A 78 20.70 17.58 -16.26
C ILE A 78 21.90 18.46 -16.64
N PRO A 79 22.44 19.31 -15.74
CA PRO A 79 23.64 20.10 -16.03
C PRO A 79 24.82 19.20 -16.41
N VAL A 80 25.49 19.53 -17.51
CA VAL A 80 26.65 18.79 -18.07
C VAL A 80 27.97 19.55 -17.90
N GLU A 81 27.88 20.78 -17.40
CA GLU A 81 29.00 21.69 -17.18
C GLU A 81 29.93 21.12 -16.10
N MET A 82 31.16 21.62 -16.09
CA MET A 82 32.18 21.24 -15.10
C MET A 82 31.76 21.66 -13.69
N HIS A 83 31.67 20.70 -12.77
CA HIS A 83 31.47 20.98 -11.35
C HIS A 83 32.80 21.34 -10.67
N LYS A 84 32.75 22.01 -9.51
CA LYS A 84 33.93 22.41 -8.71
C LYS A 84 34.85 21.23 -8.33
N LYS A 85 34.34 20.01 -8.39
CA LYS A 85 35.11 18.75 -8.15
C LYS A 85 35.89 18.28 -9.38
N GLY A 86 35.89 19.02 -10.50
CA GLY A 86 36.66 18.69 -11.70
C GLY A 86 36.06 17.62 -12.60
N VAL A 87 34.78 17.33 -12.43
CA VAL A 87 34.03 16.37 -13.26
C VAL A 87 32.67 16.98 -13.65
N SER A 88 32.01 16.42 -14.66
CA SER A 88 30.66 16.85 -15.08
C SER A 88 29.70 16.85 -13.91
N ALA A 89 28.81 17.85 -13.85
CA ALA A 89 27.79 17.94 -12.81
C ALA A 89 26.85 16.72 -12.81
N GLU A 90 26.53 16.19 -13.98
CA GLU A 90 25.75 14.96 -14.14
C GLU A 90 26.38 13.80 -13.35
N ARG A 91 27.70 13.58 -13.49
CA ARG A 91 28.40 12.50 -12.79
C ARG A 91 28.36 12.66 -11.27
N ILE A 92 28.35 13.88 -10.76
CA ILE A 92 28.13 14.15 -9.34
C ILE A 92 26.73 13.73 -8.91
N VAL A 93 25.71 14.06 -9.69
CA VAL A 93 24.30 13.74 -9.38
C VAL A 93 24.07 12.22 -9.35
N LEU A 94 24.66 11.47 -10.28
CA LEU A 94 24.45 10.02 -10.37
C LEU A 94 25.39 9.20 -9.49
N SER A 95 26.57 9.72 -9.10
CA SER A 95 27.57 8.94 -8.35
C SER A 95 27.74 9.37 -6.89
N THR A 96 27.08 10.45 -6.45
CA THR A 96 27.27 10.98 -5.10
C THR A 96 25.93 11.11 -4.39
N LEU A 97 25.79 10.52 -3.19
CA LEU A 97 24.62 10.72 -2.34
C LEU A 97 24.57 12.16 -1.85
N HIS A 98 23.35 12.67 -1.66
CA HIS A 98 23.11 14.03 -1.21
C HIS A 98 23.73 15.10 -2.14
N ALA A 99 23.65 14.84 -3.45
CA ALA A 99 24.07 15.75 -4.49
C ALA A 99 22.88 16.10 -5.40
N GLY A 100 22.60 17.39 -5.59
CA GLY A 100 21.52 17.85 -6.45
C GLY A 100 21.33 19.34 -6.41
N GLY A 101 20.64 19.90 -7.39
CA GLY A 101 20.31 21.31 -7.51
C GLY A 101 19.01 21.73 -6.79
N LYS A 102 18.42 20.83 -5.98
CA LYS A 102 17.14 21.06 -5.29
C LYS A 102 17.29 21.44 -3.81
N PHE A 103 18.52 21.57 -3.32
CA PHE A 103 18.80 22.05 -1.96
C PHE A 103 18.63 23.56 -1.77
N ASP A 104 18.71 24.32 -2.88
CA ASP A 104 18.51 25.76 -2.88
C ASP A 104 17.24 26.10 -3.67
N ASN A 105 16.34 26.89 -3.09
CA ASN A 105 15.07 27.31 -3.70
C ASN A 105 15.24 28.21 -4.95
N ASN A 106 16.46 28.46 -5.42
CA ASN A 106 16.74 29.30 -6.57
C ASN A 106 16.36 28.64 -7.91
N SER A 107 16.46 27.33 -8.03
CA SER A 107 16.20 26.57 -9.27
C SER A 107 14.85 25.87 -9.27
N TYR A 108 14.33 25.51 -8.09
CA TYR A 108 13.05 24.85 -7.89
C TYR A 108 12.34 25.48 -6.68
N LYS A 109 11.19 26.11 -6.90
CA LYS A 109 10.37 26.68 -5.81
C LYS A 109 9.72 25.60 -4.96
N THR A 110 9.35 24.49 -5.60
CA THR A 110 8.78 23.30 -4.98
C THR A 110 9.31 22.09 -5.72
N SER A 111 9.69 21.04 -5.01
CA SER A 111 10.13 19.78 -5.61
C SER A 111 9.78 18.60 -4.70
N GLY A 112 9.58 17.42 -5.30
CA GLY A 112 9.45 16.15 -4.59
C GLY A 112 10.79 15.57 -4.18
N GLY A 113 11.85 15.83 -4.95
CA GLY A 113 13.20 15.31 -4.77
C GLY A 113 14.06 16.07 -3.76
N LEU A 114 13.67 16.07 -2.48
CA LEU A 114 14.30 16.90 -1.43
C LEU A 114 15.67 16.40 -0.94
N HIS A 115 15.95 15.12 -1.04
CA HIS A 115 17.12 14.51 -0.40
C HIS A 115 18.34 14.37 -1.31
N GLY A 116 18.20 14.61 -2.63
CA GLY A 116 19.29 14.53 -3.60
C GLY A 116 19.90 13.12 -3.70
N VAL A 117 19.09 12.07 -3.54
CA VAL A 117 19.54 10.67 -3.55
C VAL A 117 18.87 9.80 -4.62
N GLY A 118 17.70 10.17 -5.14
CA GLY A 118 16.89 9.32 -6.02
C GLY A 118 17.66 8.76 -7.21
N SER A 119 18.24 9.64 -8.05
CA SER A 119 19.00 9.21 -9.25
C SER A 119 20.21 8.35 -8.91
N SER A 120 20.95 8.70 -7.84
CA SER A 120 22.12 7.92 -7.41
C SER A 120 21.74 6.58 -6.79
N VAL A 121 20.58 6.49 -6.14
CA VAL A 121 20.02 5.22 -5.64
C VAL A 121 19.60 4.31 -6.80
N VAL A 122 18.90 4.83 -7.82
CA VAL A 122 18.57 4.05 -9.02
C VAL A 122 19.83 3.54 -9.71
N ASN A 123 20.85 4.39 -9.87
CA ASN A 123 22.14 4.00 -10.43
C ASN A 123 22.80 2.87 -9.62
N ALA A 124 22.87 3.01 -8.30
CA ALA A 124 23.47 2.01 -7.41
C ALA A 124 22.76 0.65 -7.44
N LEU A 125 21.44 0.62 -7.63
CA LEU A 125 20.61 -0.58 -7.60
C LEU A 125 20.32 -1.16 -9.00
N SER A 126 20.92 -0.57 -10.05
CA SER A 126 20.85 -1.06 -11.43
C SER A 126 22.10 -1.85 -11.80
N GLU A 127 21.94 -2.95 -12.52
CA GLU A 127 23.03 -3.66 -13.16
C GLU A 127 23.68 -2.75 -14.22
N ARG A 128 22.86 -2.04 -14.98
CA ARG A 128 23.26 -1.09 -16.03
C ARG A 128 22.37 0.13 -15.97
N LEU A 129 22.94 1.33 -16.08
CA LEU A 129 22.24 2.57 -16.32
C LEU A 129 22.90 3.33 -17.45
N ASP A 130 22.12 3.80 -18.41
CA ASP A 130 22.52 4.53 -19.58
C ASP A 130 21.80 5.88 -19.62
N ILE A 131 22.51 6.97 -19.81
CA ILE A 131 21.94 8.33 -19.80
C ILE A 131 22.34 9.12 -21.03
N GLU A 132 21.36 9.75 -21.66
CA GLU A 132 21.54 10.76 -22.69
C GLU A 132 20.94 12.09 -22.23
N ILE A 133 21.71 13.16 -22.37
CA ILE A 133 21.29 14.51 -22.03
C ILE A 133 21.29 15.38 -23.27
N TYR A 134 20.11 15.86 -23.63
CA TYR A 134 19.86 16.71 -24.80
C TYR A 134 19.94 18.17 -24.36
N LYS A 135 21.11 18.80 -24.53
CA LYS A 135 21.38 20.15 -24.03
C LYS A 135 22.30 20.95 -24.95
N ASN A 136 22.02 22.22 -25.12
CA ASN A 136 22.83 23.13 -25.92
C ASN A 136 23.09 22.65 -27.36
N GLY A 137 22.09 22.00 -27.98
CA GLY A 137 22.18 21.46 -29.34
C GLY A 137 23.03 20.20 -29.49
N LYS A 138 23.43 19.58 -28.37
CA LYS A 138 24.30 18.40 -28.31
C LYS A 138 23.63 17.27 -27.54
N ILE A 139 24.06 16.05 -27.86
CA ILE A 139 23.72 14.83 -27.10
C ILE A 139 24.94 14.45 -26.29
N HIS A 140 24.85 14.56 -24.95
CA HIS A 140 25.88 14.10 -24.01
C HIS A 140 25.49 12.72 -23.52
N HIS A 141 26.46 11.84 -23.36
CA HIS A 141 26.23 10.44 -22.98
C HIS A 141 27.10 10.05 -21.79
N ASP A 142 26.54 9.30 -20.86
CA ASP A 142 27.24 8.56 -19.82
C ASP A 142 26.59 7.18 -19.60
N ALA A 143 27.32 6.26 -18.99
CA ALA A 143 26.82 4.94 -18.64
C ALA A 143 27.49 4.43 -17.37
N TYR A 144 26.75 3.56 -16.67
CA TYR A 144 27.16 3.03 -15.37
C TYR A 144 26.86 1.54 -15.29
N GLU A 145 27.74 0.82 -14.60
CA GLU A 145 27.51 -0.55 -14.16
C GLU A 145 27.54 -0.60 -12.64
N ARG A 146 26.42 -0.99 -12.00
CA ARG A 146 26.27 -1.06 -10.55
C ARG A 146 26.73 0.21 -9.82
N GLY A 147 26.39 1.37 -10.37
CA GLY A 147 26.75 2.67 -9.82
C GLY A 147 28.14 3.18 -10.21
N ILE A 148 28.95 2.36 -10.88
CA ILE A 148 30.31 2.72 -11.30
C ILE A 148 30.29 3.24 -12.73
N PRO A 149 30.79 4.46 -13.01
CA PRO A 149 30.81 5.01 -14.36
C PRO A 149 31.78 4.24 -15.26
N VAL A 150 31.33 3.89 -16.48
CA VAL A 150 32.12 3.12 -17.45
C VAL A 150 32.56 3.96 -18.66
N VAL A 151 31.97 5.12 -18.87
CA VAL A 151 32.34 6.03 -19.96
C VAL A 151 33.47 6.96 -19.52
N PRO A 152 34.61 7.03 -20.25
CA PRO A 152 35.70 7.93 -19.92
C PRO A 152 35.31 9.40 -20.18
N LEU A 153 35.68 10.27 -19.25
CA LEU A 153 35.54 11.72 -19.42
C LEU A 153 36.69 12.28 -20.26
N SER A 154 36.39 13.26 -21.10
CA SER A 154 37.39 14.07 -21.78
C SER A 154 37.54 15.40 -21.05
N GLU A 155 38.69 15.67 -20.46
CA GLU A 155 38.95 16.87 -19.65
C GLU A 155 37.88 17.10 -18.55
N GLY A 156 37.37 16.01 -17.96
CA GLY A 156 36.33 16.06 -16.93
C GLY A 156 34.90 16.23 -17.44
N LEU A 157 34.70 16.32 -18.74
CA LEU A 157 33.37 16.49 -19.37
C LEU A 157 32.90 15.20 -20.07
N LEU A 158 31.58 15.05 -20.18
CA LEU A 158 30.93 13.95 -20.88
C LEU A 158 31.23 13.99 -22.40
N PRO A 159 31.36 12.84 -23.05
CA PRO A 159 31.47 12.78 -24.50
C PRO A 159 30.18 13.28 -25.16
N VAL A 160 30.37 13.95 -26.30
CA VAL A 160 29.27 14.37 -27.19
C VAL A 160 29.13 13.34 -28.29
N THR A 161 28.02 12.62 -28.31
CA THR A 161 27.72 11.56 -29.28
C THR A 161 26.98 12.04 -30.52
N GLY A 162 26.36 13.23 -30.46
CA GLY A 162 25.57 13.77 -31.57
C GLY A 162 25.14 15.21 -31.40
N ARG A 163 24.35 15.67 -32.39
CA ARG A 163 23.67 16.97 -32.35
C ARG A 163 22.16 16.73 -32.37
N THR A 164 21.41 17.58 -31.66
CA THR A 164 19.96 17.49 -31.56
C THR A 164 19.31 18.88 -31.49
N LYS A 165 18.04 18.94 -31.86
CA LYS A 165 17.16 20.09 -31.57
C LYS A 165 16.30 19.87 -30.33
N GLU A 166 16.28 18.65 -29.82
CA GLU A 166 15.56 18.29 -28.60
C GLU A 166 16.29 18.81 -27.37
N ARG A 167 15.55 18.89 -26.27
CA ARG A 167 16.08 19.16 -24.93
C ARG A 167 15.49 18.12 -23.97
N GLY A 168 16.15 17.88 -22.86
CA GLY A 168 15.69 16.97 -21.80
C GLY A 168 16.70 15.92 -21.42
N THR A 169 16.23 14.92 -20.69
CA THR A 169 17.04 13.79 -20.24
C THR A 169 16.35 12.49 -20.63
N ARG A 170 17.16 11.50 -21.02
CA ARG A 170 16.72 10.11 -21.22
C ARG A 170 17.58 9.21 -20.35
N ILE A 171 16.95 8.44 -19.48
CA ILE A 171 17.60 7.42 -18.65
C ILE A 171 17.00 6.07 -18.97
N ASN A 172 17.85 5.10 -19.29
CA ASN A 172 17.50 3.68 -19.37
C ASN A 172 18.23 2.94 -18.24
N PHE A 173 17.55 2.10 -17.49
CA PHE A 173 18.17 1.33 -16.43
C PHE A 173 17.61 -0.08 -16.36
N LEU A 174 18.47 -1.03 -16.02
CA LEU A 174 18.14 -2.44 -15.82
C LEU A 174 18.38 -2.78 -14.35
N PRO A 175 17.35 -3.21 -13.59
CA PRO A 175 17.50 -3.57 -12.19
C PRO A 175 18.51 -4.70 -11.98
N ASP A 176 19.30 -4.62 -10.90
CA ASP A 176 20.34 -5.60 -10.59
C ASP A 176 19.72 -6.86 -9.93
N PRO A 177 19.84 -8.06 -10.56
CA PRO A 177 19.35 -9.31 -10.00
C PRO A 177 20.11 -9.77 -8.73
N GLU A 178 21.26 -9.18 -8.41
CA GLU A 178 21.96 -9.41 -7.13
C GLU A 178 21.24 -8.72 -5.97
N ILE A 179 20.41 -7.70 -6.24
CA ILE A 179 19.68 -6.93 -5.24
C ILE A 179 18.21 -7.36 -5.17
N PHE A 180 17.58 -7.54 -6.34
CA PHE A 180 16.15 -7.83 -6.44
C PHE A 180 15.92 -9.30 -6.77
N GLU A 181 15.12 -10.00 -5.96
CA GLU A 181 14.72 -11.39 -6.25
C GLU A 181 13.91 -11.52 -7.55
N LYS A 182 13.14 -10.48 -7.86
CA LYS A 182 12.37 -10.35 -9.09
C LYS A 182 12.69 -9.01 -9.72
N THR A 183 13.15 -9.01 -10.98
CA THR A 183 13.51 -7.80 -11.74
C THR A 183 12.40 -7.35 -12.70
N ARG A 184 11.22 -8.01 -12.69
CA ARG A 184 10.10 -7.68 -13.57
C ARG A 184 9.22 -6.60 -12.93
N PHE A 185 9.16 -5.44 -13.56
CA PHE A 185 8.27 -4.36 -13.16
C PHE A 185 6.79 -4.74 -13.32
N LYS A 186 5.96 -4.33 -12.37
CA LYS A 186 4.51 -4.47 -12.45
C LYS A 186 3.92 -3.31 -13.25
N ALA A 187 3.47 -3.60 -14.47
CA ALA A 187 2.95 -2.63 -15.42
C ALA A 187 1.73 -1.88 -14.89
N GLU A 188 0.77 -2.59 -14.30
CA GLU A 188 -0.47 -1.99 -13.76
C GLU A 188 -0.19 -0.98 -12.66
N TRP A 189 0.74 -1.29 -11.73
CA TRP A 189 1.13 -0.35 -10.68
C TRP A 189 1.80 0.90 -11.25
N LEU A 190 2.61 0.70 -12.29
CA LEU A 190 3.23 1.82 -12.99
C LEU A 190 2.17 2.68 -13.68
N LYS A 191 1.25 2.09 -14.44
CA LYS A 191 0.16 2.81 -15.13
C LYS A 191 -0.68 3.62 -14.14
N SER A 192 -1.12 3.00 -13.04
CA SER A 192 -1.88 3.69 -11.99
C SER A 192 -1.11 4.89 -11.43
N ARG A 193 0.19 4.74 -11.17
CA ARG A 193 1.03 5.84 -10.67
C ARG A 193 1.24 6.96 -11.70
N LEU A 194 1.42 6.62 -12.97
CA LEU A 194 1.57 7.60 -14.06
C LEU A 194 0.28 8.38 -14.27
N HIS A 195 -0.87 7.71 -14.22
CA HIS A 195 -2.17 8.37 -14.34
C HIS A 195 -2.43 9.30 -13.14
N GLU A 196 -2.16 8.84 -11.91
CA GLU A 196 -2.21 9.68 -10.72
C GLU A 196 -1.32 10.93 -10.87
N THR A 197 -0.11 10.75 -11.39
CA THR A 197 0.80 11.86 -11.65
C THR A 197 0.23 12.86 -12.67
N ALA A 198 -0.48 12.39 -13.71
CA ALA A 198 -1.13 13.27 -14.68
C ALA A 198 -2.28 14.07 -14.04
N TYR A 199 -3.09 13.47 -13.17
CA TYR A 199 -4.14 14.18 -12.42
C TYR A 199 -3.59 15.30 -11.52
N LEU A 200 -2.42 15.08 -10.91
CA LEU A 200 -1.79 16.07 -10.03
C LEU A 200 -1.09 17.21 -10.79
N ASN A 201 -0.88 17.05 -12.10
CA ASN A 201 -0.09 17.98 -12.92
C ASN A 201 -0.82 18.34 -14.23
N PRO A 202 -1.87 19.16 -14.18
CA PRO A 202 -2.54 19.66 -15.38
C PRO A 202 -1.54 20.31 -16.35
N GLY A 203 -1.60 19.90 -17.62
CA GLY A 203 -0.67 20.38 -18.67
C GLY A 203 0.56 19.48 -18.89
N LEU A 204 0.75 18.45 -18.06
CA LEU A 204 1.71 17.38 -18.31
C LEU A 204 1.04 16.26 -19.10
N THR A 205 1.72 15.73 -20.12
CA THR A 205 1.33 14.50 -20.80
C THR A 205 2.39 13.44 -20.56
N ILE A 206 1.96 12.25 -20.13
CA ILE A 206 2.84 11.12 -19.89
C ILE A 206 2.47 10.01 -20.88
N TYR A 207 3.41 9.64 -21.73
CA TYR A 207 3.29 8.50 -22.65
C TYR A 207 3.86 7.26 -22.00
N TYR A 208 3.05 6.24 -21.86
CA TYR A 208 3.45 4.92 -21.41
C TYR A 208 3.52 3.96 -22.57
N GLU A 209 4.57 3.15 -22.63
CA GLU A 209 4.73 2.08 -23.60
C GLU A 209 5.29 0.83 -22.92
N ASN A 210 4.67 -0.32 -23.16
CA ASN A 210 5.17 -1.62 -22.77
C ASN A 210 5.56 -2.39 -24.03
N LYS A 211 6.84 -2.70 -24.20
CA LYS A 211 7.40 -3.46 -25.34
C LYS A 211 7.70 -4.90 -25.00
N ARG A 212 7.31 -5.36 -23.81
CA ARG A 212 7.57 -6.73 -23.39
C ARG A 212 6.73 -7.71 -24.20
N PRO A 213 7.32 -8.81 -24.72
CA PRO A 213 6.60 -9.78 -25.55
C PRO A 213 5.35 -10.33 -24.84
N GLY A 214 4.19 -10.22 -25.53
CA GLY A 214 2.89 -10.68 -25.04
C GLY A 214 2.18 -9.69 -24.10
N GLU A 215 2.76 -8.51 -23.85
CA GLU A 215 2.18 -7.45 -23.02
C GLU A 215 2.30 -6.07 -23.70
N GLU A 216 2.41 -6.06 -25.05
CA GLU A 216 2.61 -4.82 -25.79
C GLU A 216 1.41 -3.90 -25.65
N GLU A 217 1.64 -2.71 -25.13
CA GLU A 217 0.60 -1.73 -24.84
C GLU A 217 1.15 -0.31 -24.98
N GLN A 218 0.30 0.62 -25.40
CA GLN A 218 0.62 2.06 -25.42
C GLN A 218 -0.56 2.84 -24.86
N GLU A 219 -0.29 3.79 -23.98
CA GLU A 219 -1.29 4.65 -23.37
C GLU A 219 -0.73 6.07 -23.15
N ALA A 220 -1.59 7.07 -23.17
CA ALA A 220 -1.21 8.45 -22.88
C ALA A 220 -2.10 9.02 -21.78
N PHE A 221 -1.49 9.51 -20.74
CA PHE A 221 -2.16 10.14 -19.60
C PHE A 221 -2.02 11.65 -19.70
N ALA A 222 -3.15 12.34 -19.81
CA ALA A 222 -3.21 13.80 -19.86
C ALA A 222 -4.55 14.26 -19.27
N GLU A 223 -4.50 14.93 -18.12
CA GLU A 223 -5.68 15.26 -17.34
C GLU A 223 -5.84 16.77 -17.15
N PRO A 224 -6.46 17.46 -18.10
CA PRO A 224 -6.56 18.92 -18.07
C PRO A 224 -7.44 19.45 -16.91
N GLU A 225 -8.39 18.64 -16.41
CA GLU A 225 -9.21 19.01 -15.25
C GLU A 225 -8.53 18.67 -13.91
N GLY A 226 -7.37 18.04 -13.95
CA GLY A 226 -6.56 17.75 -12.77
C GLY A 226 -7.27 16.93 -11.71
N ILE A 227 -7.13 17.34 -10.45
CA ILE A 227 -7.69 16.59 -9.31
C ILE A 227 -9.23 16.53 -9.29
N VAL A 228 -9.92 17.36 -10.07
CA VAL A 228 -11.37 17.29 -10.25
C VAL A 228 -11.74 16.01 -11.01
N ALA A 229 -11.02 15.75 -12.12
CA ALA A 229 -11.18 14.51 -12.88
C ALA A 229 -10.78 13.28 -12.02
N TYR A 230 -9.75 13.43 -11.19
CA TYR A 230 -9.34 12.37 -10.28
C TYR A 230 -10.44 11.98 -9.27
N VAL A 231 -11.11 12.95 -8.66
CA VAL A 231 -12.24 12.69 -7.76
C VAL A 231 -13.40 12.02 -8.49
N ARG A 232 -13.68 12.42 -9.75
CA ARG A 232 -14.70 11.75 -10.57
C ARG A 232 -14.34 10.31 -10.87
N GLU A 233 -13.09 10.04 -11.21
CA GLU A 233 -12.59 8.67 -11.47
C GLU A 233 -12.72 7.80 -10.23
N LEU A 234 -12.27 8.29 -9.06
CA LEU A 234 -12.41 7.59 -7.77
C LEU A 234 -13.86 7.26 -7.40
N ASN A 235 -14.82 8.01 -7.95
CA ASN A 235 -16.25 7.83 -7.73
C ASN A 235 -16.99 7.26 -8.95
N SER A 236 -16.27 6.80 -9.99
CA SER A 236 -16.88 6.36 -11.27
C SER A 236 -17.89 5.23 -11.11
N ALA A 237 -17.71 4.37 -10.10
CA ALA A 237 -18.62 3.27 -9.77
C ALA A 237 -19.67 3.64 -8.70
N LYS A 238 -19.68 4.90 -8.18
CA LYS A 238 -20.55 5.33 -7.07
C LYS A 238 -21.58 6.36 -7.55
N THR A 239 -22.65 6.54 -6.78
CA THR A 239 -23.67 7.55 -7.09
C THR A 239 -23.30 8.88 -6.42
N PRO A 240 -22.92 9.92 -7.18
CA PRO A 240 -22.56 11.21 -6.62
C PRO A 240 -23.81 11.97 -6.14
N ILE A 241 -23.65 12.72 -5.04
CA ILE A 241 -24.70 13.58 -4.46
C ILE A 241 -24.66 14.99 -5.06
N HIS A 242 -23.46 15.43 -5.46
CA HIS A 242 -23.21 16.73 -6.10
C HIS A 242 -21.98 16.62 -7.02
N ASP A 243 -21.79 17.61 -7.89
CA ASP A 243 -20.56 17.73 -8.68
C ASP A 243 -19.35 17.96 -7.78
N PRO A 244 -18.12 17.56 -8.18
CA PRO A 244 -16.92 17.82 -7.38
C PRO A 244 -16.78 19.30 -7.02
N ILE A 245 -16.54 19.56 -5.74
CA ILE A 245 -16.21 20.89 -5.23
C ILE A 245 -14.71 21.05 -5.31
N TYR A 246 -14.26 22.11 -5.96
CA TYR A 246 -12.86 22.41 -6.16
C TYR A 246 -12.51 23.79 -5.60
N PHE A 247 -11.36 23.88 -4.96
CA PHE A 247 -10.78 25.15 -4.56
C PHE A 247 -9.25 25.11 -4.59
N LYS A 248 -8.67 26.32 -4.75
CA LYS A 248 -7.24 26.51 -4.76
C LYS A 248 -6.90 27.86 -4.13
N GLY A 249 -5.82 27.90 -3.33
CA GLY A 249 -5.35 29.14 -2.71
C GLY A 249 -3.93 29.01 -2.20
N VAL A 250 -3.39 30.12 -1.68
CA VAL A 250 -2.04 30.18 -1.12
C VAL A 250 -2.11 30.81 0.26
N SER A 251 -1.51 30.15 1.24
CA SER A 251 -1.32 30.66 2.59
C SER A 251 0.05 30.23 3.11
N GLU A 252 0.75 31.08 3.85
CA GLU A 252 2.10 30.79 4.39
C GLU A 252 3.11 30.33 3.30
N GLN A 253 3.00 30.84 2.08
CA GLN A 253 3.78 30.42 0.89
C GLN A 253 3.51 28.98 0.42
N ILE A 254 2.53 28.31 1.00
CA ILE A 254 2.10 26.96 0.63
C ILE A 254 0.90 27.10 -0.30
N GLU A 255 1.00 26.52 -1.51
CA GLU A 255 -0.14 26.38 -2.40
C GLU A 255 -0.96 25.18 -1.93
N VAL A 256 -2.26 25.38 -1.75
CA VAL A 256 -3.22 24.36 -1.37
C VAL A 256 -4.21 24.21 -2.51
N GLU A 257 -4.39 22.99 -2.98
CA GLU A 257 -5.36 22.62 -4.00
C GLU A 257 -6.16 21.42 -3.50
N ALA A 258 -7.49 21.50 -3.58
CA ALA A 258 -8.35 20.44 -3.10
C ALA A 258 -9.56 20.25 -3.99
N ALA A 259 -9.96 18.99 -4.19
CA ALA A 259 -11.23 18.61 -4.78
C ALA A 259 -11.89 17.53 -3.93
N PHE A 260 -13.22 17.59 -3.76
CA PHE A 260 -13.95 16.57 -3.06
C PHE A 260 -15.39 16.46 -3.55
N GLN A 261 -15.97 15.28 -3.33
CA GLN A 261 -17.34 14.96 -3.72
C GLN A 261 -17.94 14.00 -2.69
N PHE A 262 -19.22 14.18 -2.38
CA PHE A 262 -19.96 13.20 -1.59
C PHE A 262 -20.68 12.22 -2.50
N VAL A 263 -20.70 10.96 -2.10
CA VAL A 263 -21.39 9.85 -2.75
C VAL A 263 -22.33 9.18 -1.77
N ASP A 264 -23.36 8.46 -2.27
CA ASP A 264 -24.25 7.66 -1.43
C ASP A 264 -23.57 6.35 -1.01
N ALA A 265 -22.51 6.49 -0.20
CA ALA A 265 -21.77 5.42 0.43
C ALA A 265 -21.45 5.79 1.88
N PHE A 266 -20.97 4.83 2.67
CA PHE A 266 -20.64 5.02 4.08
C PHE A 266 -19.13 4.99 4.37
N GLU A 267 -18.32 5.39 3.39
CA GLU A 267 -16.86 5.38 3.49
C GLU A 267 -16.27 6.78 3.32
N GLU A 268 -15.18 7.05 4.03
CA GLU A 268 -14.33 8.23 3.84
C GLU A 268 -13.10 7.80 3.03
N ASN A 269 -12.90 8.40 1.84
CA ASN A 269 -11.72 8.22 1.02
C ASN A 269 -11.02 9.57 0.81
N VAL A 270 -10.00 9.88 1.62
CA VAL A 270 -9.27 11.15 1.57
C VAL A 270 -7.82 10.90 1.25
N LEU A 271 -7.41 11.28 0.05
CA LEU A 271 -6.04 11.16 -0.44
C LEU A 271 -5.28 12.47 -0.20
N GLY A 272 -4.06 12.36 0.31
CA GLY A 272 -3.19 13.49 0.58
C GLY A 272 -1.91 13.47 -0.23
N PHE A 273 -1.52 14.61 -0.79
CA PHE A 273 -0.30 14.77 -1.56
C PHE A 273 0.49 15.99 -1.10
N CYS A 274 1.82 15.86 -1.07
CA CYS A 274 2.72 16.97 -0.86
C CYS A 274 3.81 16.94 -1.92
N ASN A 275 3.91 17.99 -2.74
CA ASN A 275 4.83 18.07 -3.88
C ASN A 275 4.74 16.81 -4.78
N ASN A 276 3.52 16.39 -5.12
CA ASN A 276 3.18 15.20 -5.91
C ASN A 276 3.51 13.85 -5.24
N ILE A 277 3.99 13.85 -4.01
CA ILE A 277 4.25 12.61 -3.25
C ILE A 277 2.99 12.23 -2.49
N PHE A 278 2.51 11.01 -2.70
CA PHE A 278 1.39 10.46 -1.96
C PHE A 278 1.77 10.20 -0.49
N THR A 279 1.07 10.85 0.43
CA THR A 279 1.26 10.66 1.87
C THR A 279 0.30 9.59 2.38
N GLN A 280 0.67 8.34 2.20
CA GLN A 280 -0.17 7.18 2.53
C GLN A 280 -0.67 7.19 3.98
N GLU A 281 0.15 7.62 4.92
CA GLU A 281 -0.18 7.74 6.35
C GLU A 281 -0.77 9.13 6.70
N GLY A 282 -1.08 9.93 5.69
CA GLY A 282 -1.65 11.27 5.86
C GLY A 282 -0.62 12.31 6.31
N GLY A 283 -1.01 13.13 7.28
CA GLY A 283 -0.16 14.16 7.84
C GLY A 283 -0.91 15.46 8.13
N THR A 284 -0.13 16.51 8.37
CA THR A 284 -0.60 17.82 8.86
C THR A 284 -1.58 18.52 7.90
N HIS A 285 -1.40 18.35 6.58
CA HIS A 285 -2.31 18.90 5.56
C HIS A 285 -3.71 18.26 5.64
N LEU A 286 -3.79 16.92 5.75
CA LEU A 286 -5.08 16.24 5.92
C LEU A 286 -5.73 16.55 7.25
N ALA A 287 -4.94 16.65 8.33
CA ALA A 287 -5.45 17.01 9.65
C ALA A 287 -6.06 18.42 9.63
N GLY A 288 -5.41 19.39 8.98
CA GLY A 288 -5.92 20.74 8.78
C GLY A 288 -7.26 20.77 8.05
N PHE A 289 -7.36 20.10 6.91
CA PHE A 289 -8.60 20.00 6.14
C PHE A 289 -9.72 19.33 6.94
N LYS A 290 -9.48 18.14 7.48
CA LYS A 290 -10.48 17.35 8.23
C LYS A 290 -11.05 18.12 9.42
N THR A 291 -10.19 18.80 10.17
CA THR A 291 -10.60 19.61 11.33
C THR A 291 -11.41 20.82 10.88
N ARG A 292 -10.92 21.55 9.89
CA ARG A 292 -11.61 22.76 9.39
C ARG A 292 -12.98 22.41 8.80
N PHE A 293 -13.05 21.40 7.95
CA PHE A 293 -14.30 20.94 7.34
C PHE A 293 -15.34 20.55 8.40
N THR A 294 -14.93 19.74 9.41
CA THR A 294 -15.82 19.34 10.52
C THR A 294 -16.36 20.55 11.28
N THR A 295 -15.50 21.53 11.57
CA THR A 295 -15.90 22.74 12.28
C THR A 295 -16.91 23.56 11.49
N MET A 296 -16.67 23.71 10.19
CA MET A 296 -17.57 24.47 9.30
C MET A 296 -18.94 23.81 9.15
N ILE A 297 -18.99 22.50 8.91
CA ILE A 297 -20.26 21.76 8.78
C ILE A 297 -21.08 21.87 10.07
N ASN A 298 -20.47 21.75 11.23
CA ASN A 298 -21.16 21.95 12.50
C ASN A 298 -21.65 23.40 12.68
N GLY A 299 -20.85 24.40 12.28
CA GLY A 299 -21.23 25.80 12.29
C GLY A 299 -22.48 26.05 11.45
N TYR A 300 -22.44 25.67 10.18
CA TYR A 300 -23.58 25.83 9.26
C TYR A 300 -24.81 25.01 9.68
N ALA A 301 -24.63 23.80 10.23
CA ALA A 301 -25.76 23.02 10.74
C ALA A 301 -26.50 23.72 11.90
N ARG A 302 -25.78 24.47 12.73
CA ARG A 302 -26.38 25.30 13.80
C ARG A 302 -27.04 26.55 13.23
N GLU A 303 -26.37 27.25 12.33
CA GLU A 303 -26.87 28.46 11.68
C GLU A 303 -28.19 28.19 10.90
N LEU A 304 -28.26 27.05 10.23
CA LEU A 304 -29.47 26.58 9.53
C LEU A 304 -30.53 25.96 10.46
N GLY A 305 -30.27 25.87 11.77
CA GLY A 305 -31.21 25.32 12.76
C GLY A 305 -31.39 23.81 12.70
N ILE A 306 -30.53 23.09 11.95
CA ILE A 306 -30.55 21.63 11.88
C ILE A 306 -30.05 21.03 13.19
N LEU A 307 -28.98 21.60 13.78
CA LEU A 307 -28.53 21.32 15.14
C LEU A 307 -29.05 22.41 16.07
N LYS A 308 -29.78 22.03 17.12
CA LYS A 308 -30.22 22.94 18.19
C LYS A 308 -29.09 23.19 19.19
N GLU A 309 -29.18 24.23 20.00
CA GLU A 309 -28.16 24.57 21.02
C GLU A 309 -27.81 23.40 21.96
N LYS A 310 -28.78 22.56 22.29
CA LYS A 310 -28.60 21.40 23.18
C LYS A 310 -28.10 20.14 22.48
N ASP A 311 -28.06 20.13 21.15
CA ASP A 311 -27.64 18.96 20.39
C ASP A 311 -26.11 18.85 20.39
N SER A 312 -25.59 17.64 20.52
CA SER A 312 -24.17 17.37 20.32
C SER A 312 -23.77 17.57 18.86
N ASN A 313 -22.60 18.12 18.63
CA ASN A 313 -22.02 18.26 17.30
C ASN A 313 -21.91 16.93 16.58
N PHE A 314 -21.92 16.97 15.27
CA PHE A 314 -21.48 15.86 14.44
C PHE A 314 -20.00 15.58 14.71
N THR A 315 -19.60 14.32 14.77
CA THR A 315 -18.19 13.93 14.86
C THR A 315 -17.49 14.19 13.53
N GLY A 316 -16.17 14.15 13.53
CA GLY A 316 -15.40 14.24 12.29
C GLY A 316 -15.76 13.13 11.29
N ALA A 317 -15.97 11.92 11.77
CA ALA A 317 -16.42 10.81 10.93
C ALA A 317 -17.83 11.05 10.37
N ASP A 318 -18.79 11.57 11.18
CA ASP A 318 -20.12 11.90 10.68
C ASP A 318 -20.08 12.89 9.52
N THR A 319 -19.22 13.93 9.62
CA THR A 319 -19.15 15.00 8.61
C THR A 319 -18.45 14.61 7.33
N ARG A 320 -17.65 13.55 7.34
CA ARG A 320 -16.88 13.09 6.17
C ARG A 320 -17.32 11.75 5.62
N ASN A 321 -18.36 11.15 6.19
CA ASN A 321 -18.92 9.91 5.70
C ASN A 321 -19.51 10.07 4.31
N GLY A 322 -19.09 9.25 3.37
CA GLY A 322 -19.42 9.37 1.94
C GLY A 322 -18.55 10.38 1.18
N MET A 323 -17.51 10.98 1.81
CA MET A 323 -16.61 11.91 1.16
C MET A 323 -15.48 11.18 0.43
N THR A 324 -15.31 11.50 -0.85
CA THR A 324 -14.05 11.26 -1.58
C THR A 324 -13.37 12.60 -1.79
N ALA A 325 -12.10 12.74 -1.37
CA ALA A 325 -11.36 13.98 -1.45
C ALA A 325 -9.90 13.76 -1.86
N VAL A 326 -9.36 14.68 -2.64
CA VAL A 326 -7.94 14.80 -2.97
C VAL A 326 -7.45 16.14 -2.47
N ILE A 327 -6.46 16.14 -1.57
CA ILE A 327 -5.86 17.33 -0.97
C ILE A 327 -4.39 17.34 -1.35
N ALA A 328 -4.00 18.28 -2.22
CA ALA A 328 -2.64 18.46 -2.69
C ALA A 328 -2.06 19.76 -2.14
N VAL A 329 -0.85 19.71 -1.61
CA VAL A 329 -0.11 20.90 -1.18
C VAL A 329 1.22 20.99 -1.92
N LYS A 330 1.62 22.20 -2.32
CA LYS A 330 2.96 22.50 -2.80
C LYS A 330 3.67 23.34 -1.75
N HIS A 331 4.65 22.73 -1.13
CA HIS A 331 5.40 23.30 -0.01
C HIS A 331 6.87 23.52 -0.41
N PRO A 332 7.45 24.70 -0.14
CA PRO A 332 8.84 24.97 -0.53
C PRO A 332 9.89 24.13 0.19
N ASP A 333 9.63 23.72 1.44
CA ASP A 333 10.55 22.93 2.27
C ASP A 333 9.77 21.97 3.20
N PRO A 334 9.14 20.89 2.66
CA PRO A 334 8.32 20.00 3.47
C PRO A 334 9.16 19.06 4.34
N ILE A 335 8.67 18.81 5.56
CA ILE A 335 9.24 17.84 6.50
C ILE A 335 8.35 16.61 6.52
N PHE A 336 8.95 15.43 6.31
CA PHE A 336 8.27 14.14 6.37
C PHE A 336 8.76 13.30 7.54
N GLU A 337 7.92 12.40 8.03
CA GLU A 337 8.34 11.35 8.95
C GLU A 337 9.05 10.23 8.15
N GLY A 338 10.38 10.26 8.10
CA GLY A 338 11.21 9.24 7.45
C GLY A 338 11.47 9.44 5.96
N GLN A 339 12.37 8.61 5.41
CA GLN A 339 12.87 8.68 4.03
C GLN A 339 11.80 8.31 2.99
N THR A 340 10.88 7.42 3.31
CA THR A 340 9.81 6.95 2.42
C THR A 340 8.70 7.98 2.22
N LYS A 341 8.74 9.10 2.94
CA LYS A 341 7.83 10.26 2.80
C LYS A 341 6.34 9.92 2.94
N THR A 342 6.00 8.87 3.69
CA THR A 342 4.63 8.37 3.83
C THR A 342 3.72 9.30 4.64
N LYS A 343 4.30 10.19 5.48
CA LYS A 343 3.55 11.10 6.34
C LYS A 343 4.17 12.48 6.37
N LEU A 344 3.35 13.52 6.11
CA LEU A 344 3.78 14.92 6.18
C LEU A 344 3.75 15.41 7.63
N ALA A 345 4.89 15.98 8.09
CA ALA A 345 5.07 16.48 9.45
C ALA A 345 5.15 18.01 9.57
N SER A 346 5.21 18.74 8.45
CA SER A 346 5.29 20.22 8.42
C SER A 346 4.11 20.88 9.13
N ALA A 347 4.33 21.50 10.28
CA ALA A 347 3.27 22.05 11.13
C ALA A 347 2.53 23.25 10.48
N ASP A 348 3.21 24.03 9.66
CA ASP A 348 2.67 25.18 8.90
C ASP A 348 1.63 24.76 7.86
N CYS A 349 1.72 23.54 7.31
CA CYS A 349 0.70 22.98 6.44
C CYS A 349 -0.68 22.91 7.10
N THR A 350 -0.76 22.60 8.39
CA THR A 350 -2.05 22.58 9.11
C THR A 350 -2.72 23.94 9.03
N LYS A 351 -1.95 25.01 9.28
CA LYS A 351 -2.46 26.39 9.25
C LYS A 351 -2.84 26.81 7.83
N ALA A 352 -1.95 26.56 6.85
CA ALA A 352 -2.19 26.92 5.45
C ALA A 352 -3.47 26.26 4.91
N VAL A 353 -3.61 24.95 5.09
CA VAL A 353 -4.80 24.21 4.64
C VAL A 353 -6.06 24.66 5.39
N THR A 354 -5.98 24.92 6.71
CA THR A 354 -7.11 25.42 7.50
C THR A 354 -7.60 26.75 6.99
N ASN A 355 -6.68 27.70 6.70
CA ASN A 355 -7.03 29.04 6.20
C ASN A 355 -7.68 28.94 4.81
N VAL A 356 -6.97 28.34 3.85
CA VAL A 356 -7.45 28.26 2.46
C VAL A 356 -8.80 27.52 2.40
N SER A 357 -8.91 26.35 3.07
CA SER A 357 -10.18 25.61 3.11
C SER A 357 -11.30 26.44 3.77
N GLY A 358 -10.97 27.20 4.81
CA GLY A 358 -11.95 28.03 5.49
C GLY A 358 -12.51 29.14 4.61
N ASP A 359 -11.63 29.88 3.94
CA ASP A 359 -12.00 31.03 3.12
C ASP A 359 -12.76 30.58 1.87
N GLU A 360 -12.21 29.62 1.13
CA GLU A 360 -12.77 29.16 -0.15
C GLU A 360 -14.10 28.40 0.03
N LEU A 361 -14.17 27.51 1.04
CA LEU A 361 -15.40 26.75 1.29
C LEU A 361 -16.53 27.64 1.83
N SER A 362 -16.22 28.68 2.62
CA SER A 362 -17.25 29.64 3.04
C SER A 362 -17.87 30.34 1.84
N LEU A 363 -17.02 30.86 0.93
CA LEU A 363 -17.49 31.48 -0.30
C LEU A 363 -18.32 30.52 -1.19
N TYR A 364 -17.90 29.25 -1.26
CA TYR A 364 -18.62 28.25 -2.04
C TYR A 364 -19.98 27.93 -1.44
N PHE A 365 -20.04 27.64 -0.13
CA PHE A 365 -21.27 27.23 0.54
C PHE A 365 -22.31 28.35 0.64
N ASP A 366 -21.87 29.60 0.79
CA ASP A 366 -22.76 30.77 0.78
C ASP A 366 -23.48 30.93 -0.57
N ARG A 367 -22.84 30.49 -1.66
CA ARG A 367 -23.42 30.53 -3.02
C ARG A 367 -24.19 29.25 -3.39
N ASN A 368 -23.92 28.13 -2.73
CA ASN A 368 -24.43 26.79 -3.06
C ASN A 368 -25.12 26.13 -1.86
N LEU A 369 -26.12 26.83 -1.30
CA LEU A 369 -26.81 26.40 -0.08
C LEU A 369 -27.47 25.02 -0.20
N GLU A 370 -27.94 24.62 -1.38
CA GLU A 370 -28.56 23.30 -1.58
C GLU A 370 -27.52 22.18 -1.50
N VAL A 371 -26.32 22.40 -2.02
CA VAL A 371 -25.20 21.44 -1.89
C VAL A 371 -24.80 21.31 -0.42
N LEU A 372 -24.68 22.43 0.29
CA LEU A 372 -24.38 22.44 1.71
C LEU A 372 -25.42 21.65 2.53
N LYS A 373 -26.72 21.86 2.25
CA LYS A 373 -27.81 21.12 2.91
C LYS A 373 -27.72 19.61 2.62
N ALA A 374 -27.38 19.23 1.39
CA ALA A 374 -27.19 17.83 1.03
C ALA A 374 -26.03 17.19 1.81
N ILE A 375 -24.89 17.89 1.94
CA ILE A 375 -23.75 17.45 2.73
C ILE A 375 -24.12 17.32 4.23
N ILE A 376 -24.83 18.31 4.80
CA ILE A 376 -25.29 18.25 6.19
C ILE A 376 -26.27 17.07 6.39
N ALA A 377 -27.14 16.78 5.41
CA ALA A 377 -28.04 15.63 5.48
C ALA A 377 -27.28 14.29 5.52
N CYS A 378 -26.15 14.18 4.80
CA CYS A 378 -25.25 13.01 4.92
C CYS A 378 -24.69 12.88 6.33
N ALA A 379 -24.21 14.00 6.91
CA ALA A 379 -23.70 14.00 8.28
C ALA A 379 -24.79 13.64 9.31
N GLU A 380 -26.03 14.11 9.12
CA GLU A 380 -27.16 13.77 9.98
C GLU A 380 -27.53 12.28 9.87
N LYS A 381 -27.57 11.72 8.62
CA LYS A 381 -27.80 10.29 8.37
C LYS A 381 -26.74 9.45 9.07
N SER A 382 -25.48 9.84 8.92
CA SER A 382 -24.33 9.20 9.56
C SER A 382 -24.41 9.22 11.09
N ALA A 383 -24.67 10.39 11.70
CA ALA A 383 -24.82 10.53 13.15
C ALA A 383 -25.98 9.69 13.72
N LYS A 384 -27.08 9.55 12.97
CA LYS A 384 -28.21 8.68 13.36
C LYS A 384 -27.80 7.22 13.40
N ILE A 385 -27.08 6.76 12.38
CA ILE A 385 -26.57 5.38 12.29
C ILE A 385 -25.59 5.11 13.43
N ARG A 386 -24.59 5.95 13.62
CA ARG A 386 -23.60 5.84 14.72
C ARG A 386 -24.28 5.73 16.09
N ARG A 387 -25.25 6.60 16.38
CA ARG A 387 -25.99 6.56 17.67
C ARG A 387 -26.78 5.26 17.84
N ALA A 388 -27.34 4.70 16.77
CA ALA A 388 -28.01 3.41 16.82
C ALA A 388 -27.02 2.28 17.09
N GLU A 389 -25.86 2.29 16.45
CA GLU A 389 -24.77 1.32 16.63
C GLU A 389 -24.17 1.40 18.04
N GLU A 390 -23.92 2.59 18.56
CA GLU A 390 -23.44 2.79 19.94
C GLU A 390 -24.42 2.20 20.98
N LYS A 391 -25.72 2.36 20.76
CA LYS A 391 -26.75 1.74 21.60
C LYS A 391 -26.73 0.21 21.49
N ALA A 392 -26.61 -0.33 20.26
CA ALA A 392 -26.53 -1.77 20.03
C ALA A 392 -25.26 -2.34 20.70
N LYS A 393 -24.13 -1.67 20.55
CA LYS A 393 -22.84 -2.03 21.15
C LYS A 393 -22.87 -1.99 22.68
N THR A 394 -23.45 -0.92 23.27
CA THR A 394 -23.59 -0.79 24.72
C THR A 394 -24.49 -1.91 25.28
N ASN A 395 -25.59 -2.24 24.59
CA ASN A 395 -26.48 -3.34 24.96
C ASN A 395 -25.78 -4.70 24.85
N MET A 396 -24.90 -4.88 23.87
CA MET A 396 -24.12 -6.08 23.67
C MET A 396 -23.03 -6.23 24.75
N LEU A 397 -22.28 -5.15 25.02
CA LEU A 397 -21.22 -5.14 26.05
C LEU A 397 -21.81 -5.32 27.47
N SER A 398 -22.97 -4.75 27.76
CA SER A 398 -23.65 -4.95 29.05
C SER A 398 -24.11 -6.39 29.25
N LYS A 399 -24.49 -7.07 28.16
CA LYS A 399 -24.82 -8.52 28.17
C LYS A 399 -23.57 -9.42 28.21
N SER A 400 -22.44 -8.99 27.64
CA SER A 400 -21.20 -9.78 27.58
C SER A 400 -20.36 -9.73 28.86
N ARG A 401 -20.60 -8.79 29.77
CA ARG A 401 -19.94 -8.75 31.09
C ARG A 401 -20.20 -9.98 31.97
N PHE A 402 -21.10 -10.87 31.57
CA PHE A 402 -21.51 -12.06 32.34
C PHE A 402 -21.27 -13.42 31.65
N SER A 403 -20.56 -13.51 30.54
CA SER A 403 -20.28 -14.82 29.94
C SER A 403 -18.85 -14.89 29.40
N PHE A 404 -17.96 -15.42 30.21
CA PHE A 404 -16.66 -15.98 29.80
C PHE A 404 -16.85 -17.28 28.97
N ASP A 405 -18.08 -17.68 28.70
CA ASP A 405 -18.43 -18.78 27.84
C ASP A 405 -18.54 -18.30 26.38
N SER A 406 -17.40 -18.30 25.69
CA SER A 406 -17.37 -18.51 24.26
C SER A 406 -18.08 -19.83 23.97
N ASN A 407 -19.34 -19.85 23.62
CA ASN A 407 -20.18 -20.98 23.14
C ASN A 407 -19.55 -22.41 23.13
N GLY A 408 -18.60 -22.74 24.00
CA GLY A 408 -17.84 -23.98 24.07
C GLY A 408 -16.94 -24.28 22.85
N LYS A 409 -16.85 -23.38 21.87
CA LYS A 409 -16.08 -23.60 20.63
C LYS A 409 -14.58 -23.35 20.78
N LEU A 410 -14.20 -22.29 21.49
CA LEU A 410 -12.79 -21.94 21.68
C LEU A 410 -12.11 -22.91 22.66
N ALA A 411 -11.16 -23.67 22.17
CA ALA A 411 -10.22 -24.41 23.01
C ALA A 411 -9.02 -23.52 23.32
N ASN A 412 -9.09 -22.78 24.43
CA ASN A 412 -8.06 -21.81 24.81
C ASN A 412 -6.74 -22.50 25.18
N CYS A 413 -5.62 -21.75 25.18
CA CYS A 413 -4.34 -22.17 25.73
C CYS A 413 -4.26 -21.84 27.24
N GLU A 414 -3.31 -22.48 27.92
CA GLU A 414 -3.10 -22.33 29.36
C GLU A 414 -2.34 -21.05 29.71
N SER A 415 -1.38 -20.65 28.86
CA SER A 415 -0.57 -19.44 29.07
C SER A 415 -1.40 -18.17 28.93
N ARG A 416 -1.06 -17.16 29.72
CA ARG A 416 -1.60 -15.79 29.65
C ARG A 416 -0.60 -14.79 29.07
N GLU A 417 0.61 -15.26 28.72
CA GLU A 417 1.65 -14.45 28.08
C GLU A 417 1.33 -14.36 26.59
N ALA A 418 0.65 -13.28 26.18
CA ALA A 418 0.15 -13.11 24.81
C ALA A 418 1.25 -13.29 23.75
N GLU A 419 2.46 -12.82 24.01
CA GLU A 419 3.64 -12.92 23.13
C GLU A 419 4.03 -14.36 22.77
N LYS A 420 3.72 -15.33 23.65
CA LYS A 420 3.99 -16.76 23.45
C LYS A 420 2.80 -17.51 22.90
N CYS A 421 1.61 -16.90 22.92
CA CYS A 421 0.36 -17.56 22.55
C CYS A 421 0.03 -17.33 21.09
N GLU A 422 -0.58 -18.34 20.48
CA GLU A 422 -1.09 -18.31 19.13
C GLU A 422 -2.48 -18.94 19.06
N ILE A 423 -3.32 -18.44 18.15
CA ILE A 423 -4.67 -18.98 17.92
C ILE A 423 -4.76 -19.43 16.47
N PHE A 424 -5.26 -20.67 16.28
CA PHE A 424 -5.57 -21.22 14.96
C PHE A 424 -7.08 -21.14 14.74
N ILE A 425 -7.48 -20.45 13.67
CA ILE A 425 -8.85 -20.44 13.17
C ILE A 425 -8.97 -21.59 12.19
N VAL A 426 -9.75 -22.61 12.53
CA VAL A 426 -9.77 -23.88 11.82
C VAL A 426 -11.12 -24.07 11.14
N GLU A 427 -11.11 -24.48 9.87
CA GLU A 427 -12.31 -24.82 9.14
C GLU A 427 -12.95 -26.11 9.65
N GLY A 428 -14.19 -25.98 10.11
CA GLY A 428 -15.02 -27.12 10.52
C GLY A 428 -14.69 -27.74 11.87
N ASP A 429 -15.66 -28.50 12.38
CA ASP A 429 -15.54 -29.17 13.68
C ASP A 429 -14.63 -30.42 13.61
N SER A 430 -14.51 -31.08 12.45
CA SER A 430 -13.67 -32.29 12.25
C SER A 430 -12.18 -31.95 12.38
N ALA A 431 -11.68 -31.03 11.51
CA ALA A 431 -10.30 -30.56 11.57
C ALA A 431 -10.01 -29.85 12.90
N GLY A 432 -10.99 -29.09 13.44
CA GLY A 432 -10.92 -28.51 14.76
C GLY A 432 -10.75 -29.56 15.88
N GLY A 433 -11.32 -30.75 15.75
CA GLY A 433 -11.16 -31.88 16.66
C GLY A 433 -9.74 -32.41 16.66
N SER A 434 -9.18 -32.74 15.47
CA SER A 434 -7.80 -33.21 15.32
C SER A 434 -6.80 -32.16 15.81
N ALA A 435 -7.02 -30.88 15.45
CA ALA A 435 -6.18 -29.78 15.91
C ALA A 435 -6.19 -29.60 17.44
N LYS A 436 -7.35 -29.73 18.09
CA LYS A 436 -7.46 -29.71 19.57
C LYS A 436 -6.68 -30.82 20.24
N MET A 437 -6.60 -31.99 19.62
CA MET A 437 -5.84 -33.15 20.15
C MET A 437 -4.33 -32.97 19.88
N GLY A 438 -3.95 -32.53 18.69
CA GLY A 438 -2.56 -32.41 18.27
C GLY A 438 -1.82 -31.18 18.80
N ARG A 439 -2.51 -30.10 19.23
CA ARG A 439 -1.91 -28.82 19.63
C ARG A 439 -1.05 -28.89 20.89
N ASN A 440 -0.13 -27.94 21.04
CA ASN A 440 0.47 -27.63 22.32
C ASN A 440 -0.49 -26.81 23.18
N ARG A 441 -1.14 -27.44 24.15
CA ARG A 441 -2.15 -26.81 25.03
C ARG A 441 -1.62 -25.60 25.80
N ARG A 442 -0.33 -25.55 26.03
CA ARG A 442 0.28 -24.46 26.81
C ARG A 442 0.22 -23.14 26.07
N TYR A 443 0.42 -23.12 24.75
CA TYR A 443 0.56 -21.89 23.97
C TYR A 443 -0.41 -21.78 22.79
N GLN A 444 -1.02 -22.87 22.34
CA GLN A 444 -1.87 -22.90 21.16
C GLN A 444 -3.35 -22.98 21.52
N ALA A 445 -4.13 -22.04 21.03
CA ALA A 445 -5.59 -22.07 21.09
C ALA A 445 -6.16 -22.48 19.73
N ILE A 446 -7.30 -23.20 19.74
CA ILE A 446 -8.01 -23.61 18.53
C ILE A 446 -9.43 -23.05 18.56
N LEU A 447 -9.80 -22.37 17.49
CA LEU A 447 -11.13 -21.83 17.27
C LEU A 447 -11.70 -22.44 15.97
N PRO A 448 -12.54 -23.48 16.04
CA PRO A 448 -13.26 -23.97 14.88
C PRO A 448 -14.32 -22.97 14.45
N ILE A 449 -14.40 -22.69 13.15
CA ILE A 449 -15.45 -21.90 12.52
C ILE A 449 -16.34 -22.80 11.66
N ARG A 450 -17.65 -22.53 11.60
CA ARG A 450 -18.58 -23.34 10.83
C ARG A 450 -18.86 -22.72 9.47
N GLY A 451 -18.22 -23.28 8.44
CA GLY A 451 -18.43 -22.88 7.05
C GLY A 451 -18.02 -21.43 6.75
N LYS A 452 -18.56 -20.88 5.69
CA LYS A 452 -18.27 -19.53 5.22
C LYS A 452 -18.84 -18.48 6.17
N ILE A 453 -17.98 -17.63 6.71
CA ILE A 453 -18.43 -16.49 7.54
C ILE A 453 -19.15 -15.45 6.70
N LEU A 454 -19.84 -14.52 7.37
CA LEU A 454 -20.49 -13.40 6.71
C LEU A 454 -19.47 -12.56 5.92
N ASN A 455 -19.79 -12.26 4.66
CA ASN A 455 -19.04 -11.27 3.89
C ASN A 455 -19.31 -9.87 4.46
N VAL A 456 -18.36 -9.33 5.19
CA VAL A 456 -18.50 -8.05 5.90
C VAL A 456 -18.47 -6.86 4.96
N GLU A 457 -17.91 -6.99 3.76
CA GLU A 457 -17.90 -5.94 2.74
C GLU A 457 -19.32 -5.59 2.24
N LYS A 458 -20.22 -6.58 2.22
CA LYS A 458 -21.62 -6.41 1.78
C LYS A 458 -22.61 -6.23 2.91
N ALA A 459 -22.20 -6.52 4.14
CA ALA A 459 -23.11 -6.59 5.27
C ALA A 459 -23.17 -5.25 6.02
N SER A 460 -24.39 -4.89 6.48
CA SER A 460 -24.52 -3.78 7.43
C SER A 460 -23.91 -4.16 8.78
N MET A 461 -23.42 -3.16 9.53
CA MET A 461 -22.78 -3.33 10.83
C MET A 461 -23.64 -4.13 11.81
N ASP A 462 -24.96 -3.90 11.84
CA ASP A 462 -25.89 -4.68 12.68
C ASP A 462 -25.81 -6.17 12.40
N LYS A 463 -25.71 -6.57 11.12
CA LYS A 463 -25.58 -7.97 10.72
C LYS A 463 -24.20 -8.53 11.08
N VAL A 464 -23.15 -7.74 10.92
CA VAL A 464 -21.77 -8.12 11.31
C VAL A 464 -21.72 -8.38 12.81
N LEU A 465 -22.21 -7.43 13.62
CA LEU A 465 -22.27 -7.56 15.07
C LEU A 465 -23.27 -8.62 15.58
N ALA A 466 -24.27 -8.99 14.77
CA ALA A 466 -25.19 -10.08 15.09
C ALA A 466 -24.59 -11.46 14.80
N ASN A 467 -23.61 -11.54 13.89
CA ASN A 467 -23.02 -12.82 13.48
C ASN A 467 -22.24 -13.51 14.63
N ALA A 468 -22.55 -14.76 14.89
CA ALA A 468 -22.02 -15.51 16.02
C ALA A 468 -20.51 -15.81 15.88
N GLU A 469 -20.05 -16.13 14.65
CA GLU A 469 -18.63 -16.45 14.40
C GLU A 469 -17.76 -15.21 14.56
N ILE A 470 -18.19 -14.07 13.99
CA ILE A 470 -17.50 -12.78 14.12
C ILE A 470 -17.42 -12.36 15.59
N LYS A 471 -18.52 -12.46 16.34
CA LYS A 471 -18.52 -12.19 17.80
C LYS A 471 -17.51 -13.05 18.54
N THR A 472 -17.45 -14.32 18.20
CA THR A 472 -16.55 -15.27 18.85
C THR A 472 -15.10 -14.89 18.57
N MET A 473 -14.76 -14.49 17.33
CA MET A 473 -13.40 -14.03 16.98
C MET A 473 -13.03 -12.73 17.72
N ILE A 474 -13.91 -11.71 17.72
CA ILE A 474 -13.68 -10.44 18.44
C ILE A 474 -13.41 -10.72 19.92
N ASN A 475 -14.21 -11.57 20.55
CA ASN A 475 -14.05 -11.93 21.96
C ASN A 475 -12.79 -12.76 22.21
N ALA A 476 -12.43 -13.66 21.29
CA ALA A 476 -11.23 -14.48 21.38
C ALA A 476 -9.96 -13.62 21.33
N PHE A 477 -9.87 -12.72 20.37
CA PHE A 477 -8.70 -11.83 20.21
C PHE A 477 -8.54 -10.85 21.36
N GLY A 478 -9.64 -10.30 21.87
CA GLY A 478 -9.68 -9.45 23.07
C GLY A 478 -9.22 -8.01 22.85
N CYS A 479 -8.76 -7.65 21.66
CA CYS A 479 -8.25 -6.33 21.31
C CYS A 479 -9.32 -5.34 20.83
N GLY A 480 -10.61 -5.73 20.77
CA GLY A 480 -11.66 -4.91 20.19
C GLY A 480 -11.62 -4.92 18.67
N PHE A 481 -12.23 -3.93 18.05
CA PHE A 481 -12.20 -3.75 16.58
C PHE A 481 -12.35 -2.28 16.23
N SER A 482 -11.83 -1.87 15.07
CA SER A 482 -11.96 -0.52 14.54
C SER A 482 -12.86 -0.55 13.32
N GLU A 483 -13.97 0.19 13.38
CA GLU A 483 -14.72 0.57 12.19
C GLU A 483 -15.60 1.80 12.46
N GLY A 484 -15.73 2.63 11.42
CA GLY A 484 -16.68 3.74 11.35
C GLY A 484 -16.46 4.77 12.46
N TYR A 485 -17.29 4.76 13.47
CA TYR A 485 -17.45 5.84 14.43
C TYR A 485 -16.85 5.59 15.82
N GLY A 486 -16.16 4.48 16.03
CA GLY A 486 -15.57 4.17 17.34
C GLY A 486 -14.38 3.24 17.22
N ASN A 487 -13.19 3.77 17.46
CA ASN A 487 -11.99 2.96 17.56
C ASN A 487 -11.85 2.41 18.97
N ASP A 488 -12.40 1.21 19.22
CA ASP A 488 -12.17 0.45 20.46
C ASP A 488 -11.01 -0.54 20.30
N PHE A 489 -10.35 -0.53 19.14
CA PHE A 489 -9.21 -1.39 18.89
C PHE A 489 -8.03 -0.93 19.74
N ASP A 490 -7.48 -1.86 20.50
CA ASP A 490 -6.31 -1.66 21.33
C ASP A 490 -5.43 -2.90 21.26
N ILE A 491 -4.37 -2.81 20.45
CA ILE A 491 -3.45 -3.92 20.19
C ILE A 491 -2.76 -4.41 21.47
N SER A 492 -2.59 -3.55 22.47
CA SER A 492 -1.98 -3.95 23.76
C SER A 492 -2.81 -5.00 24.52
N ARG A 493 -4.09 -5.14 24.18
CA ARG A 493 -5.03 -6.11 24.76
C ARG A 493 -5.12 -7.42 23.96
N LEU A 494 -4.36 -7.53 22.85
CA LEU A 494 -4.31 -8.75 22.04
C LEU A 494 -3.87 -9.95 22.88
N ARG A 495 -4.63 -11.04 22.80
CA ARG A 495 -4.39 -12.24 23.62
C ARG A 495 -3.47 -13.28 22.97
N TYR A 496 -3.25 -13.17 21.66
CA TYR A 496 -2.45 -14.11 20.87
C TYR A 496 -1.55 -13.35 19.92
N HIS A 497 -0.26 -13.53 20.05
CA HIS A 497 0.74 -12.87 19.19
C HIS A 497 0.64 -13.30 17.73
N LYS A 498 0.14 -14.53 17.47
CA LYS A 498 -0.13 -15.00 16.10
C LYS A 498 -1.58 -15.46 15.98
N ILE A 499 -2.22 -14.98 14.92
CA ILE A 499 -3.53 -15.42 14.45
C ILE A 499 -3.28 -16.17 13.16
N VAL A 500 -3.50 -17.47 13.17
CA VAL A 500 -3.19 -18.37 12.06
C VAL A 500 -4.49 -18.86 11.44
N LEU A 501 -4.72 -18.54 10.16
CA LEU A 501 -5.81 -19.09 9.37
C LEU A 501 -5.40 -20.48 8.90
N MET A 502 -6.21 -21.47 9.20
CA MET A 502 -5.93 -22.87 8.89
C MET A 502 -7.18 -23.50 8.25
N THR A 503 -7.27 -23.36 6.94
CA THR A 503 -8.37 -23.81 6.08
C THR A 503 -7.93 -24.98 5.21
N ASP A 504 -8.89 -25.67 4.61
CA ASP A 504 -8.61 -26.74 3.66
C ASP A 504 -7.94 -26.19 2.39
N ALA A 505 -7.09 -26.99 1.76
CA ALA A 505 -6.36 -26.62 0.55
C ALA A 505 -7.23 -26.79 -0.72
N ASP A 506 -8.46 -26.31 -0.67
CA ASP A 506 -9.42 -26.35 -1.78
C ASP A 506 -10.03 -24.95 -2.05
N VAL A 507 -10.93 -24.87 -3.03
CA VAL A 507 -11.57 -23.61 -3.42
C VAL A 507 -12.48 -23.03 -2.32
N ASP A 508 -13.08 -23.88 -1.48
CA ASP A 508 -13.93 -23.45 -0.37
C ASP A 508 -13.08 -22.90 0.77
N GLY A 509 -11.97 -23.55 1.11
CA GLY A 509 -11.00 -23.06 2.10
C GLY A 509 -10.38 -21.73 1.67
N SER A 510 -9.99 -21.60 0.41
CA SER A 510 -9.50 -20.31 -0.14
C SER A 510 -10.54 -19.19 -0.06
N HIS A 511 -11.82 -19.53 -0.24
CA HIS A 511 -12.91 -18.55 -0.06
C HIS A 511 -13.09 -18.17 1.42
N ILE A 512 -12.95 -19.12 2.34
CA ILE A 512 -13.01 -18.85 3.79
C ILE A 512 -11.85 -17.95 4.21
N ASP A 513 -10.63 -18.21 3.73
CA ASP A 513 -9.48 -17.33 3.96
C ASP A 513 -9.75 -15.91 3.47
N THR A 514 -10.29 -15.76 2.26
CA THR A 514 -10.65 -14.46 1.71
C THR A 514 -11.67 -13.72 2.57
N LEU A 515 -12.70 -14.40 3.08
CA LEU A 515 -13.70 -13.81 3.98
C LEU A 515 -13.09 -13.39 5.32
N LEU A 516 -12.21 -14.23 5.89
CA LEU A 516 -11.49 -13.94 7.13
C LEU A 516 -10.53 -12.75 6.97
N LEU A 517 -9.79 -12.73 5.86
CA LEU A 517 -8.88 -11.61 5.53
C LEU A 517 -9.65 -10.32 5.32
N THR A 518 -10.80 -10.37 4.64
CA THR A 518 -11.69 -9.20 4.48
C THR A 518 -12.16 -8.68 5.83
N PHE A 519 -12.57 -9.57 6.74
CA PHE A 519 -12.95 -9.19 8.10
C PHE A 519 -11.79 -8.55 8.87
N LEU A 520 -10.60 -9.18 8.87
CA LEU A 520 -9.42 -8.65 9.57
C LEU A 520 -8.97 -7.32 8.97
N TYR A 521 -8.98 -7.21 7.64
CA TYR A 521 -8.56 -6.00 6.95
C TYR A 521 -9.49 -4.81 7.24
N ARG A 522 -10.82 -5.01 7.21
CA ARG A 522 -11.79 -3.93 7.44
C ARG A 522 -11.94 -3.55 8.91
N PHE A 523 -11.85 -4.51 9.83
CA PHE A 523 -12.17 -4.30 11.25
C PHE A 523 -10.96 -4.27 12.18
N MET A 524 -9.84 -4.86 11.77
CA MET A 524 -8.62 -4.99 12.58
C MET A 524 -7.35 -4.86 11.71
N PRO A 525 -7.21 -3.83 10.84
CA PRO A 525 -6.08 -3.71 9.92
C PRO A 525 -4.73 -3.69 10.64
N GLU A 526 -4.67 -3.16 11.85
CA GLU A 526 -3.46 -3.11 12.67
C GLU A 526 -2.93 -4.51 13.02
N LEU A 527 -3.76 -5.56 13.05
CA LEU A 527 -3.28 -6.93 13.23
C LEU A 527 -2.45 -7.40 12.03
N ILE A 528 -2.79 -6.97 10.82
CA ILE A 528 -2.05 -7.29 9.61
C ILE A 528 -0.77 -6.44 9.53
N THR A 529 -0.88 -5.13 9.71
CA THR A 529 0.26 -4.21 9.59
C THR A 529 1.33 -4.45 10.66
N ASN A 530 0.94 -4.90 11.85
CA ASN A 530 1.88 -5.29 12.90
C ASN A 530 2.35 -6.76 12.79
N GLY A 531 1.95 -7.49 11.74
CA GLY A 531 2.48 -8.82 11.43
C GLY A 531 1.95 -9.95 12.32
N HIS A 532 0.72 -9.84 12.82
CA HIS A 532 0.10 -10.85 13.69
C HIS A 532 -0.70 -11.90 12.91
N VAL A 533 -0.98 -11.69 11.60
CA VAL A 533 -1.84 -12.58 10.80
C VAL A 533 -1.02 -13.47 9.89
N TYR A 534 -1.32 -14.77 9.91
CA TYR A 534 -0.63 -15.78 9.12
C TYR A 534 -1.64 -16.75 8.49
N ILE A 535 -1.25 -17.36 7.37
CA ILE A 535 -1.94 -18.49 6.74
C ILE A 535 -1.07 -19.72 6.94
N ALA A 536 -1.64 -20.79 7.47
CA ALA A 536 -0.97 -22.07 7.58
C ALA A 536 -0.88 -22.74 6.19
N MET A 537 0.26 -23.33 5.90
CA MET A 537 0.50 -24.07 4.66
C MET A 537 0.66 -25.56 4.99
N PRO A 538 -0.45 -26.33 5.09
CA PRO A 538 -0.35 -27.77 5.28
C PRO A 538 0.21 -28.45 4.03
N PRO A 539 0.81 -29.66 4.14
CA PRO A 539 1.26 -30.39 2.97
C PRO A 539 0.08 -30.89 2.14
N LEU A 540 0.24 -30.86 0.82
CA LEU A 540 -0.73 -31.42 -0.12
C LEU A 540 -0.58 -32.93 -0.29
N TYR A 541 0.65 -33.44 -0.12
CA TYR A 541 0.97 -34.83 -0.37
C TYR A 541 1.80 -35.45 0.75
N LYS A 542 1.57 -36.72 0.99
CA LYS A 542 2.44 -37.60 1.76
C LYS A 542 2.97 -38.69 0.83
N VAL A 543 4.27 -38.83 0.75
CA VAL A 543 4.95 -39.85 -0.03
C VAL A 543 5.47 -40.93 0.93
N ILE A 544 5.14 -42.16 0.65
CA ILE A 544 5.52 -43.35 1.43
C ILE A 544 6.38 -44.22 0.51
N PRO A 545 7.70 -44.13 0.56
CA PRO A 545 8.58 -44.97 -0.24
C PRO A 545 8.58 -46.39 0.33
N LYS A 546 8.79 -47.44 -0.51
CA LYS A 546 8.92 -48.84 -0.05
C LYS A 546 10.12 -49.04 0.88
N LYS A 547 11.14 -48.17 0.76
CA LYS A 547 12.32 -48.16 1.64
C LYS A 547 12.71 -46.69 1.85
N GLY A 548 12.81 -46.27 3.11
CA GLY A 548 13.13 -44.89 3.50
C GLY A 548 12.09 -44.32 4.43
N GLU A 549 12.25 -43.05 4.79
CA GLU A 549 11.33 -42.32 5.64
C GLU A 549 10.20 -41.68 4.80
N GLU A 550 9.05 -41.50 5.42
CA GLU A 550 7.92 -40.80 4.83
C GLU A 550 8.28 -39.31 4.64
N GLU A 551 7.82 -38.70 3.55
CA GLU A 551 8.10 -37.29 3.23
C GLU A 551 6.79 -36.57 2.93
N TYR A 552 6.66 -35.33 3.47
CA TYR A 552 5.54 -34.44 3.19
C TYR A 552 5.93 -33.42 2.13
N LEU A 553 5.08 -33.24 1.10
CA LEU A 553 5.30 -32.32 0.02
C LEU A 553 4.19 -31.27 0.00
N TYR A 554 4.59 -30.01 -0.15
CA TYR A 554 3.70 -28.87 0.07
C TYR A 554 3.09 -28.29 -1.22
N ASP A 555 3.64 -28.64 -2.38
CA ASP A 555 3.15 -28.17 -3.69
C ASP A 555 3.37 -29.21 -4.80
N GLU A 556 2.71 -29.01 -5.95
CA GLU A 556 2.87 -29.85 -7.15
C GLU A 556 4.31 -29.87 -7.66
N LYS A 557 5.03 -28.75 -7.56
CA LYS A 557 6.42 -28.63 -8.01
C LYS A 557 7.35 -29.49 -7.14
N ALA A 558 7.05 -29.60 -5.84
CA ALA A 558 7.77 -30.50 -4.93
C ALA A 558 7.52 -31.96 -5.33
N LEU A 559 6.27 -32.32 -5.67
CA LEU A 559 5.93 -33.66 -6.15
C LEU A 559 6.64 -33.98 -7.48
N GLU A 560 6.68 -33.07 -8.42
CA GLU A 560 7.42 -33.25 -9.67
C GLU A 560 8.92 -33.43 -9.44
N ARG A 561 9.51 -32.61 -8.57
CA ARG A 561 10.93 -32.73 -8.17
C ARG A 561 11.21 -34.09 -7.52
N TYR A 562 10.33 -34.53 -6.63
CA TYR A 562 10.43 -35.83 -5.99
C TYR A 562 10.38 -36.96 -7.04
N ARG A 563 9.41 -36.95 -7.96
CA ARG A 563 9.30 -37.92 -9.07
C ARG A 563 10.53 -37.99 -9.96
N LYS A 564 11.19 -36.85 -10.20
CA LYS A 564 12.42 -36.77 -11.03
C LYS A 564 13.65 -37.30 -10.29
N SER A 565 13.72 -37.14 -8.97
CA SER A 565 14.88 -37.54 -8.15
C SER A 565 14.79 -38.99 -7.64
N HIS A 566 13.59 -39.53 -7.48
CA HIS A 566 13.38 -40.86 -6.91
C HIS A 566 12.93 -41.87 -7.98
N ARG A 567 13.77 -42.90 -8.22
CA ARG A 567 13.51 -43.97 -9.19
C ARG A 567 12.81 -45.22 -8.58
N GLY A 568 12.47 -45.18 -7.30
CA GLY A 568 11.81 -46.27 -6.58
C GLY A 568 10.28 -46.20 -6.64
N GLU A 569 9.61 -47.34 -6.37
CA GLU A 569 8.15 -47.32 -6.17
C GLU A 569 7.82 -46.71 -4.82
N PHE A 570 6.81 -45.82 -4.82
CA PHE A 570 6.27 -45.16 -3.64
C PHE A 570 4.75 -45.12 -3.71
N THR A 571 4.11 -45.03 -2.55
CA THR A 571 2.68 -44.74 -2.45
C THR A 571 2.49 -43.27 -2.22
N LEU A 572 1.57 -42.63 -2.96
CA LEU A 572 1.22 -41.22 -2.84
C LEU A 572 -0.15 -41.12 -2.17
N GLN A 573 -0.21 -40.39 -1.06
CA GLN A 573 -1.45 -39.99 -0.42
C GLN A 573 -1.63 -38.47 -0.67
N ARG A 574 -2.76 -38.06 -1.28
CA ARG A 574 -3.13 -36.65 -1.41
C ARG A 574 -4.09 -36.30 -0.29
N PHE A 575 -3.81 -35.23 0.43
CA PHE A 575 -4.73 -34.66 1.42
C PHE A 575 -5.67 -33.69 0.71
N LYS A 576 -6.98 -33.91 0.80
CA LYS A 576 -8.01 -33.02 0.24
C LYS A 576 -8.44 -31.95 1.25
N GLY A 577 -8.27 -32.23 2.54
CA GLY A 577 -8.58 -31.30 3.61
C GLY A 577 -7.92 -31.72 4.93
N LEU A 578 -7.85 -30.76 5.85
CA LEU A 578 -7.26 -30.92 7.18
C LEU A 578 -7.96 -31.99 8.04
N GLY A 579 -9.24 -32.27 7.74
CA GLY A 579 -10.01 -33.29 8.41
C GLY A 579 -9.56 -34.73 8.09
N GLU A 580 -8.73 -34.92 7.05
CA GLU A 580 -8.13 -36.20 6.68
C GLU A 580 -6.84 -36.52 7.44
N MET A 581 -6.27 -35.48 8.11
CA MET A 581 -5.08 -35.62 8.94
C MET A 581 -5.46 -36.02 10.37
N ASP A 582 -4.73 -37.00 10.90
CA ASP A 582 -4.80 -37.29 12.33
C ASP A 582 -4.07 -36.22 13.16
N ALA A 583 -4.19 -36.29 14.48
CA ALA A 583 -3.65 -35.30 15.40
C ALA A 583 -2.12 -35.23 15.37
N GLU A 584 -1.43 -36.37 15.12
CA GLU A 584 0.03 -36.45 15.07
C GLU A 584 0.57 -35.87 13.76
N GLN A 585 -0.05 -36.20 12.63
CA GLN A 585 0.27 -35.62 11.33
C GLN A 585 0.08 -34.11 11.33
N LEU A 586 -1.02 -33.61 11.90
CA LEU A 586 -1.32 -32.19 11.98
C LEU A 586 -0.33 -31.45 12.89
N TRP A 587 0.11 -32.12 13.98
CA TRP A 587 1.19 -31.58 14.81
C TRP A 587 2.49 -31.47 14.04
N GLU A 588 2.95 -32.56 13.43
CA GLU A 588 4.24 -32.64 12.77
C GLU A 588 4.38 -31.65 11.60
N THR A 589 3.31 -31.41 10.87
CA THR A 589 3.36 -30.65 9.60
C THR A 589 2.89 -29.21 9.73
N THR A 590 1.94 -28.92 10.63
CA THR A 590 1.19 -27.65 10.60
C THR A 590 1.17 -26.90 11.93
N LEU A 591 1.17 -27.60 13.07
CA LEU A 591 1.07 -26.97 14.39
C LEU A 591 2.44 -26.79 15.07
N ASN A 592 3.39 -27.69 14.83
CA ASN A 592 4.72 -27.65 15.46
C ASN A 592 5.53 -26.45 14.95
N PRO A 593 5.93 -25.51 15.83
CA PRO A 593 6.70 -24.33 15.44
C PRO A 593 8.01 -24.63 14.71
N GLU A 594 8.61 -25.81 14.93
CA GLU A 594 9.91 -26.18 14.35
C GLU A 594 9.79 -26.63 12.88
N ASN A 595 8.65 -27.21 12.49
CA ASN A 595 8.50 -27.87 11.18
C ASN A 595 7.51 -27.18 10.25
N ARG A 596 6.55 -26.43 10.83
CA ARG A 596 5.44 -25.83 10.08
C ARG A 596 5.88 -24.71 9.13
N VAL A 597 5.14 -24.55 8.05
CA VAL A 597 5.27 -23.41 7.13
C VAL A 597 4.10 -22.46 7.35
N LEU A 598 4.38 -21.21 7.65
CA LEU A 598 3.39 -20.13 7.77
C LEU A 598 3.71 -19.02 6.77
N LYS A 599 2.70 -18.59 6.04
CA LYS A 599 2.77 -17.41 5.17
C LYS A 599 2.25 -16.20 5.95
N ARG A 600 3.10 -15.20 6.18
CA ARG A 600 2.67 -13.94 6.82
C ARG A 600 1.84 -13.14 5.84
N VAL A 601 0.73 -12.59 6.33
CA VAL A 601 -0.12 -11.67 5.55
C VAL A 601 0.43 -10.26 5.72
N GLU A 602 0.66 -9.59 4.60
CA GLU A 602 1.19 -8.23 4.55
C GLU A 602 0.34 -7.36 3.62
N ILE A 603 0.22 -6.09 3.96
CA ILE A 603 -0.38 -5.09 3.10
C ILE A 603 0.77 -4.33 2.46
N GLU A 604 1.05 -4.61 1.19
CA GLU A 604 2.11 -3.92 0.44
C GLU A 604 1.71 -2.49 0.07
N ASP A 605 0.45 -2.31 -0.32
CA ASP A 605 -0.16 -1.01 -0.63
C ASP A 605 -1.59 -0.97 -0.10
N ALA A 606 -1.87 -0.05 0.84
CA ALA A 606 -3.17 0.02 1.52
C ALA A 606 -4.31 0.44 0.57
N ARG A 607 -4.03 1.30 -0.40
CA ARG A 607 -5.01 1.74 -1.38
C ARG A 607 -5.38 0.59 -2.31
N MET A 608 -4.38 -0.05 -2.90
CA MET A 608 -4.59 -1.19 -3.79
C MET A 608 -5.28 -2.35 -3.07
N ALA A 609 -4.92 -2.63 -1.81
CA ALA A 609 -5.59 -3.63 -0.99
C ALA A 609 -7.07 -3.29 -0.77
N SER A 610 -7.40 -2.00 -0.56
CA SER A 610 -8.80 -1.56 -0.43
C SER A 610 -9.59 -1.71 -1.73
N GLU A 611 -9.02 -1.26 -2.85
CA GLU A 611 -9.64 -1.35 -4.18
C GLU A 611 -9.88 -2.82 -4.58
N ILE A 612 -8.90 -3.71 -4.38
CA ILE A 612 -9.04 -5.14 -4.65
C ILE A 612 -10.08 -5.77 -3.73
N THR A 613 -10.09 -5.42 -2.44
CA THR A 613 -11.07 -5.96 -1.50
C THR A 613 -12.49 -5.52 -1.89
N GLU A 614 -12.71 -4.25 -2.22
CA GLU A 614 -14.00 -3.73 -2.69
C GLU A 614 -14.42 -4.39 -4.00
N MET A 615 -13.51 -4.52 -4.96
CA MET A 615 -13.76 -5.13 -6.25
C MET A 615 -14.14 -6.62 -6.13
N LEU A 616 -13.39 -7.40 -5.35
CA LEU A 616 -13.62 -8.84 -5.21
C LEU A 616 -14.78 -9.17 -4.28
N MET A 617 -14.92 -8.44 -3.17
CA MET A 617 -15.83 -8.76 -2.08
C MET A 617 -17.04 -7.83 -2.01
N GLY A 618 -17.00 -6.67 -2.69
CA GLY A 618 -18.07 -5.69 -2.74
C GLY A 618 -19.34 -6.15 -3.49
N SER A 619 -20.36 -5.30 -3.57
CA SER A 619 -21.65 -5.62 -4.21
C SER A 619 -21.59 -5.61 -5.73
N ASP A 620 -20.65 -4.89 -6.34
CA ASP A 620 -20.55 -4.71 -7.78
C ASP A 620 -20.02 -5.94 -8.50
N VAL A 621 -20.80 -6.43 -9.48
CA VAL A 621 -20.46 -7.64 -10.24
C VAL A 621 -19.57 -7.36 -11.46
N PRO A 622 -19.77 -6.27 -12.24
CA PRO A 622 -19.01 -6.05 -13.47
C PRO A 622 -17.49 -5.93 -13.27
N PRO A 623 -16.94 -5.17 -12.27
CA PRO A 623 -15.52 -5.09 -12.02
C PRO A 623 -14.92 -6.45 -11.66
N ARG A 624 -15.59 -7.22 -10.79
CA ARG A 624 -15.17 -8.58 -10.40
C ARG A 624 -15.13 -9.53 -11.59
N ARG A 625 -16.15 -9.47 -12.49
CA ARG A 625 -16.20 -10.28 -13.71
C ARG A 625 -15.00 -9.97 -14.61
N ARG A 626 -14.69 -8.67 -14.79
CA ARG A 626 -13.54 -8.23 -15.60
C ARG A 626 -12.25 -8.76 -15.02
N PHE A 627 -12.01 -8.57 -13.73
CA PHE A 627 -10.84 -9.09 -13.02
C PHE A 627 -10.65 -10.60 -13.22
N ILE A 628 -11.72 -11.39 -13.08
CA ILE A 628 -11.66 -12.85 -13.29
C ILE A 628 -11.27 -13.19 -14.73
N TYR A 629 -11.76 -12.45 -15.73
CA TYR A 629 -11.38 -12.68 -17.14
C TYR A 629 -9.94 -12.29 -17.42
N GLU A 630 -9.48 -11.18 -16.86
CA GLU A 630 -8.11 -10.65 -17.06
C GLU A 630 -7.04 -11.53 -16.41
N HIS A 631 -7.38 -12.24 -15.33
CA HIS A 631 -6.49 -13.11 -14.57
C HIS A 631 -6.80 -14.61 -14.71
N ALA A 632 -7.59 -14.99 -15.73
CA ALA A 632 -7.99 -16.39 -15.93
C ALA A 632 -6.79 -17.31 -16.18
N ASP A 633 -5.75 -16.81 -16.84
CA ASP A 633 -4.53 -17.57 -17.15
C ASP A 633 -3.62 -17.80 -15.94
N GLU A 634 -3.81 -17.00 -14.87
CA GLU A 634 -3.07 -17.12 -13.62
C GLU A 634 -3.73 -18.10 -12.62
N ALA A 635 -4.98 -18.49 -12.91
CA ALA A 635 -5.75 -19.35 -12.02
C ALA A 635 -5.25 -20.81 -12.10
N GLU A 636 -4.78 -21.35 -10.98
CA GLU A 636 -4.59 -22.79 -10.82
C GLU A 636 -5.96 -23.45 -10.70
N ILE A 637 -6.46 -24.01 -11.81
CA ILE A 637 -7.74 -24.73 -11.83
C ILE A 637 -7.47 -26.18 -11.50
N ASP A 638 -8.06 -26.65 -10.42
CA ASP A 638 -8.10 -28.09 -10.07
C ASP A 638 -9.14 -28.76 -11.01
N ALA A 639 -8.67 -29.30 -12.17
CA ALA A 639 -9.49 -29.92 -13.20
C ALA A 639 -9.53 -31.43 -13.03
#